data_3ba7bf158736c8f2326699bdc5dee220
#
_entry.id   3ba7bf158736c8f2326699bdc5dee220
#
_cell.length_a   1.000
_cell.length_b   1.000
_cell.length_c   1.000
_cell.angle_alpha   90.00
_cell.angle_beta   90.00
_cell.angle_gamma   90.00
#
_symmetry.space_group_name_H-M   'P 1'
#
loop_
_entity.id
_entity.type
_entity.pdbx_description
1 polymer ?
#
loop_
_entity_poly.entity_id
_entity_poly.type
_entity_poly.pdbx_seq_one_letter_code
_entity_poly.pdbx_strand_id
1 'polypeptide(L)'
;LSEEEKFGEEIDGKQTFRRLAGTWTYWGWKHGYFASEEDAKAYFDEMCYMLAFQMVSPNSPQWFNTGLNWAYGIEGPAQGHYFVNPKTGDLERSVNAYEHPQPHACFIQSVSDDLVNEGGIMDLWTREARLFKFGSGTGSNFSKIRGDGEPLSGGGMSSGLMSFLRIGDRAAGAINSGGTTRRAAKMVSLDMDHPDIEAFIDWKLTEEEKVAALVSGSQHLQNHANEILAAIQAHPDEDSKFDQGKNRPLAKAISVAMQAYVPENIIARVLELGEQGYTHMDIETYDTSWEGEAYSTVSGQNSNNSVRVSNDFMQAVLNEDDWNLYWRTELDNAKEESREPSPCKSIPANDLWDKIAKAAWSCADPGLQYDTTVNEWHTCSPDGPINGSNPCSEYMFLDDTACNLASLNLVKFYNDETTKFDTEKYSHAIRLWTVALEISVLMAQFPSEAIAQRSYDYRTLGLGYANIGSLLMRMGIPYDDNRASAICGSLSSILGGVSYAASAEMSSVQGPFPRYKHNKDNMLRVMRNHRRAAYNAPSEEYEGLTVTPRGIDSNYCPEYLLSAAQKCWDQVVTEGEKHGFRNAQATVIAPTGTIGIVMDCDTTGIEPDFALVKFKTLAGGGMLRIINQSVPVALDRLGYDSVQSEEIVDYVIGTGTFSGAPGINRESLKRKGLTDDIIDSLESQISSFTSVGLLVTPSMVGTDFCVEKLRVKEEFVDNWNFDLLEHLGYTNEQINEANDYIFGRLTIEGAPHIKDSDLAVFDCANKCGKDGERFIHYMLSLIHI
;
A
#
# COMPACT_ATOMS: atom_id res chain seq x y z
N LEU A 1 17.67 18.29 -26.87
CA LEU A 1 18.38 19.43 -26.29
C LEU A 1 19.86 19.33 -26.71
N SER A 2 20.45 20.42 -27.13
CA SER A 2 21.90 20.47 -27.33
C SER A 2 22.63 20.31 -25.98
N GLU A 3 23.92 19.96 -25.99
CA GLU A 3 24.72 19.88 -24.76
C GLU A 3 24.74 21.20 -23.95
N GLU A 4 24.45 22.32 -24.61
CA GLU A 4 24.38 23.65 -23.99
C GLU A 4 23.06 23.93 -23.26
N GLU A 5 22.02 23.10 -23.48
CA GLU A 5 20.68 23.27 -22.89
C GLU A 5 20.39 22.27 -21.77
N LYS A 6 21.39 21.68 -21.13
CA LYS A 6 21.19 20.86 -19.94
C LYS A 6 20.57 21.69 -18.83
N PHE A 7 19.56 21.14 -18.16
CA PHE A 7 18.89 21.82 -17.07
C PHE A 7 19.88 22.09 -15.93
N GLY A 8 19.72 23.22 -15.27
CA GLY A 8 20.35 23.49 -14.00
C GLY A 8 19.71 22.67 -12.87
N GLU A 9 20.06 23.00 -11.63
CA GLU A 9 19.43 22.41 -10.44
C GLU A 9 17.90 22.56 -10.47
N GLU A 10 17.16 21.54 -10.04
CA GLU A 10 15.70 21.57 -9.95
C GLU A 10 15.27 22.49 -8.80
N ILE A 11 14.68 23.63 -9.12
CA ILE A 11 14.19 24.62 -8.16
C ILE A 11 12.66 24.67 -8.09
N ASP A 12 11.98 24.07 -9.07
CA ASP A 12 10.53 23.95 -9.10
C ASP A 12 10.07 22.69 -9.87
N GLY A 13 8.78 22.37 -9.77
CA GLY A 13 8.19 21.20 -10.44
C GLY A 13 8.24 21.25 -11.97
N LYS A 14 8.38 22.41 -12.59
CA LYS A 14 8.43 22.53 -14.05
C LYS A 14 9.66 21.85 -14.65
N GLN A 15 10.80 21.96 -13.96
CA GLN A 15 12.04 21.31 -14.39
C GLN A 15 11.92 19.80 -14.30
N THR A 16 11.34 19.30 -13.23
CA THR A 16 11.07 17.86 -13.05
C THR A 16 10.13 17.32 -14.13
N PHE A 17 9.03 18.04 -14.43
CA PHE A 17 8.10 17.64 -15.50
C PHE A 17 8.75 17.63 -16.87
N ARG A 18 9.58 18.66 -17.18
CA ARG A 18 10.35 18.73 -18.42
C ARG A 18 11.39 17.62 -18.52
N ARG A 19 12.04 17.26 -17.42
CA ARG A 19 12.99 16.14 -17.39
C ARG A 19 12.31 14.83 -17.76
N LEU A 20 11.20 14.53 -17.14
CA LEU A 20 10.44 13.30 -17.41
C LEU A 20 9.91 13.28 -18.84
N ALA A 21 9.10 14.26 -19.21
CA ALA A 21 8.50 14.35 -20.55
C ALA A 21 9.56 14.40 -21.65
N GLY A 22 10.65 15.18 -21.45
CA GLY A 22 11.75 15.28 -22.40
C GLY A 22 12.50 13.97 -22.60
N THR A 23 12.70 13.22 -21.53
CA THR A 23 13.36 11.90 -21.61
C THR A 23 12.53 10.91 -22.41
N TRP A 24 11.22 10.79 -22.13
CA TRP A 24 10.34 9.92 -22.91
C TRP A 24 10.26 10.36 -24.38
N THR A 25 10.17 11.67 -24.63
CA THR A 25 10.17 12.20 -26.00
C THR A 25 11.47 11.90 -26.73
N TYR A 26 12.65 12.11 -26.10
CA TYR A 26 13.95 11.80 -26.67
C TYR A 26 14.10 10.34 -27.06
N TRP A 27 13.77 9.43 -26.14
CA TRP A 27 13.85 7.98 -26.40
C TRP A 27 12.84 7.54 -27.45
N GLY A 28 11.61 8.08 -27.39
CA GLY A 28 10.58 7.80 -28.39
C GLY A 28 10.95 8.28 -29.80
N TRP A 29 11.51 9.49 -29.91
CA TRP A 29 12.01 10.03 -31.18
C TRP A 29 13.15 9.19 -31.75
N LYS A 30 14.13 8.90 -30.91
CA LYS A 30 15.32 8.10 -31.30
C LYS A 30 14.97 6.72 -31.82
N HIS A 31 13.84 6.16 -31.41
CA HIS A 31 13.41 4.81 -31.74
C HIS A 31 12.12 4.75 -32.59
N GLY A 32 11.72 5.86 -33.22
CA GLY A 32 10.68 5.89 -34.23
C GLY A 32 9.24 5.73 -33.73
N TYR A 33 8.94 6.19 -32.51
CA TYR A 33 7.57 6.21 -31.98
C TYR A 33 6.75 7.40 -32.48
N PHE A 34 7.38 8.41 -33.05
CA PHE A 34 6.72 9.61 -33.59
C PHE A 34 6.95 9.71 -35.08
N ALA A 35 5.91 10.11 -35.82
CA ALA A 35 5.97 10.21 -37.28
C ALA A 35 6.70 11.48 -37.76
N SER A 36 6.69 12.56 -36.96
CA SER A 36 7.33 13.83 -37.26
C SER A 36 7.89 14.52 -36.02
N GLU A 37 8.69 15.53 -36.19
CA GLU A 37 9.19 16.41 -35.11
C GLU A 37 8.04 17.16 -34.42
N GLU A 38 7.04 17.57 -35.20
CA GLU A 38 5.82 18.21 -34.68
C GLU A 38 5.05 17.27 -33.76
N ASP A 39 4.91 15.98 -34.10
CA ASP A 39 4.26 14.98 -33.25
C ASP A 39 5.04 14.76 -31.93
N ALA A 40 6.37 14.68 -32.03
CA ALA A 40 7.22 14.56 -30.84
C ALA A 40 7.09 15.76 -29.90
N LYS A 41 7.02 16.99 -30.50
CA LYS A 41 6.84 18.22 -29.74
C LYS A 41 5.46 18.30 -29.11
N ALA A 42 4.40 17.95 -29.84
CA ALA A 42 3.04 17.91 -29.32
C ALA A 42 2.96 16.90 -28.12
N TYR A 43 3.54 15.71 -28.29
CA TYR A 43 3.64 14.72 -27.20
C TYR A 43 4.35 15.27 -25.96
N PHE A 44 5.50 15.95 -26.14
CA PHE A 44 6.22 16.58 -25.03
C PHE A 44 5.37 17.62 -24.29
N ASP A 45 4.72 18.52 -25.04
CA ASP A 45 3.89 19.57 -24.46
C ASP A 45 2.68 18.99 -23.70
N GLU A 46 2.01 17.97 -24.24
CA GLU A 46 0.88 17.30 -23.61
C GLU A 46 1.29 16.52 -22.38
N MET A 47 2.43 15.83 -22.39
CA MET A 47 2.95 15.13 -21.22
C MET A 47 3.28 16.12 -20.09
N CYS A 48 3.92 17.25 -20.40
CA CYS A 48 4.16 18.31 -19.43
C CYS A 48 2.83 18.86 -18.85
N TYR A 49 1.83 19.07 -19.71
CA TYR A 49 0.51 19.55 -19.31
C TYR A 49 -0.16 18.56 -18.34
N MET A 50 -0.21 17.28 -18.69
CA MET A 50 -0.86 16.25 -17.86
C MET A 50 -0.19 16.09 -16.48
N LEU A 51 1.14 16.18 -16.41
CA LEU A 51 1.88 16.15 -15.14
C LEU A 51 1.59 17.41 -14.29
N ALA A 52 1.64 18.59 -14.90
CA ALA A 52 1.46 19.87 -14.22
C ALA A 52 0.02 20.06 -13.68
N PHE A 53 -0.97 19.55 -14.39
CA PHE A 53 -2.38 19.61 -13.98
C PHE A 53 -2.82 18.39 -13.14
N GLN A 54 -1.87 17.52 -12.71
CA GLN A 54 -2.16 16.38 -11.86
C GLN A 54 -3.19 15.41 -12.46
N MET A 55 -3.23 15.32 -13.79
CA MET A 55 -4.13 14.43 -14.50
C MET A 55 -3.64 12.99 -14.48
N VAL A 56 -2.32 12.80 -14.49
CA VAL A 56 -1.66 11.50 -14.47
C VAL A 56 -0.33 11.61 -13.72
N SER A 57 0.07 10.55 -13.05
CA SER A 57 1.41 10.44 -12.45
C SER A 57 2.01 9.07 -12.73
N PRO A 58 3.29 9.00 -13.16
CA PRO A 58 4.03 7.75 -13.20
C PRO A 58 4.39 7.29 -11.79
N ASN A 59 4.82 6.03 -11.67
CA ASN A 59 5.28 5.46 -10.41
C ASN A 59 6.50 6.20 -9.81
N SER A 60 6.73 6.03 -8.51
CA SER A 60 7.80 6.73 -7.78
C SER A 60 9.20 6.54 -8.39
N PRO A 61 9.65 5.32 -8.84
CA PRO A 61 10.94 5.16 -9.48
C PRO A 61 11.15 6.01 -10.75
N GLN A 62 10.10 6.31 -11.50
CA GLN A 62 10.20 7.24 -12.64
C GLN A 62 10.61 8.65 -12.17
N TRP A 63 9.99 9.15 -11.10
CA TRP A 63 10.33 10.46 -10.54
C TRP A 63 11.78 10.56 -10.08
N PHE A 64 12.30 9.48 -9.48
CA PHE A 64 13.64 9.47 -8.88
C PHE A 64 14.75 9.13 -9.87
N ASN A 65 14.50 8.27 -10.86
CA ASN A 65 15.57 7.68 -11.68
C ASN A 65 15.54 8.16 -13.15
N THR A 66 14.36 8.54 -13.69
CA THR A 66 14.24 8.83 -15.11
C THR A 66 14.78 10.20 -15.47
N GLY A 67 15.68 10.23 -16.48
CA GLY A 67 16.17 11.45 -17.10
C GLY A 67 17.31 12.14 -16.36
N LEU A 68 17.83 11.60 -15.27
CA LEU A 68 18.92 12.22 -14.53
C LEU A 68 20.21 12.33 -15.36
N ASN A 69 20.55 11.31 -16.14
CA ASN A 69 21.69 11.37 -17.07
C ASN A 69 21.39 12.29 -18.26
N TRP A 70 20.22 12.14 -18.87
CA TRP A 70 19.82 12.94 -20.03
C TRP A 70 19.77 14.45 -19.75
N ALA A 71 19.17 14.85 -18.61
CA ALA A 71 18.99 16.27 -18.26
C ALA A 71 20.21 16.91 -17.58
N TYR A 72 20.91 16.14 -16.71
CA TYR A 72 21.95 16.68 -15.83
C TYR A 72 23.32 16.05 -16.04
N GLY A 73 23.44 14.99 -16.86
CA GLY A 73 24.66 14.23 -17.02
C GLY A 73 25.09 13.45 -15.78
N ILE A 74 24.15 13.14 -14.88
CA ILE A 74 24.43 12.36 -13.68
C ILE A 74 24.79 10.94 -14.10
N GLU A 75 25.89 10.42 -13.56
CA GLU A 75 26.39 9.06 -13.76
C GLU A 75 26.50 8.32 -12.44
N GLY A 76 26.40 7.00 -12.51
CA GLY A 76 26.58 6.13 -11.34
C GLY A 76 26.76 4.67 -11.74
N PRO A 77 27.40 3.84 -10.91
CA PRO A 77 27.64 2.44 -11.22
C PRO A 77 26.33 1.66 -11.27
N ALA A 78 26.11 0.90 -12.33
CA ALA A 78 24.88 0.13 -12.56
C ALA A 78 24.73 -1.10 -11.66
N GLN A 79 25.78 -1.52 -10.94
CA GLN A 79 25.75 -2.54 -9.89
C GLN A 79 25.18 -3.90 -10.31
N GLY A 80 25.51 -4.35 -11.53
CA GLY A 80 25.08 -5.65 -12.03
C GLY A 80 23.73 -5.67 -12.68
N HIS A 81 23.26 -4.54 -13.19
CA HIS A 81 22.07 -4.45 -14.03
C HIS A 81 22.37 -4.76 -15.49
N TYR A 82 21.33 -5.16 -16.22
CA TYR A 82 21.35 -5.54 -17.62
C TYR A 82 20.21 -4.84 -18.37
N PHE A 83 20.38 -4.66 -19.67
CA PHE A 83 19.33 -4.20 -20.57
C PHE A 83 19.42 -4.93 -21.91
N VAL A 84 18.35 -4.95 -22.66
CA VAL A 84 18.39 -5.44 -24.05
C VAL A 84 18.54 -4.25 -24.97
N ASN A 85 19.58 -4.25 -25.80
CA ASN A 85 19.83 -3.19 -26.77
C ASN A 85 18.67 -3.13 -27.78
N PRO A 86 17.92 -2.02 -27.83
CA PRO A 86 16.70 -1.97 -28.67
C PRO A 86 16.98 -1.98 -30.17
N LYS A 87 18.22 -1.80 -30.62
CA LYS A 87 18.60 -1.84 -32.05
C LYS A 87 19.06 -3.22 -32.48
N THR A 88 19.81 -3.92 -31.63
CA THR A 88 20.39 -5.24 -31.98
C THR A 88 19.59 -6.39 -31.42
N GLY A 89 18.81 -6.17 -30.35
CA GLY A 89 18.13 -7.22 -29.60
C GLY A 89 19.06 -8.03 -28.66
N ASP A 90 20.33 -7.62 -28.52
CA ASP A 90 21.30 -8.30 -27.70
C ASP A 90 21.20 -7.88 -26.23
N LEU A 91 21.41 -8.84 -25.34
CA LEU A 91 21.48 -8.57 -23.89
C LEU A 91 22.86 -7.98 -23.55
N GLU A 92 22.85 -6.82 -22.92
CA GLU A 92 24.06 -6.10 -22.54
C GLU A 92 24.07 -5.78 -21.05
N ARG A 93 25.28 -5.78 -20.46
CA ARG A 93 25.47 -5.34 -19.08
C ARG A 93 25.52 -3.82 -19.02
N SER A 94 24.68 -3.23 -18.18
CA SER A 94 24.68 -1.78 -17.96
C SER A 94 25.96 -1.33 -17.22
N VAL A 95 26.50 -0.19 -17.63
CA VAL A 95 27.67 0.43 -16.99
C VAL A 95 27.29 1.68 -16.19
N ASN A 96 26.20 2.35 -16.56
CA ASN A 96 25.71 3.57 -15.94
C ASN A 96 24.24 3.42 -15.48
N ALA A 97 24.01 3.60 -14.19
CA ALA A 97 22.69 3.43 -13.57
C ALA A 97 21.61 4.41 -14.08
N TYR A 98 21.98 5.52 -14.70
CA TYR A 98 21.09 6.60 -15.07
C TYR A 98 20.98 6.84 -16.57
N GLU A 99 21.86 6.27 -17.40
CA GLU A 99 21.69 6.24 -18.87
C GLU A 99 20.52 5.34 -19.25
N HIS A 100 20.51 4.13 -18.69
CA HIS A 100 19.38 3.21 -18.66
C HIS A 100 18.84 3.20 -17.23
N PRO A 101 17.79 3.98 -16.90
CA PRO A 101 17.28 4.02 -15.54
C PRO A 101 16.56 2.72 -15.13
N GLN A 102 16.27 2.54 -13.85
CA GLN A 102 15.30 1.56 -13.35
C GLN A 102 13.95 2.26 -13.11
N PRO A 103 13.06 2.35 -14.13
CA PRO A 103 11.79 3.08 -14.02
C PRO A 103 10.65 2.24 -13.47
N HIS A 104 10.79 0.91 -13.44
CA HIS A 104 9.76 -0.03 -13.03
C HIS A 104 9.60 -0.06 -11.51
N ALA A 105 8.36 -0.01 -11.03
CA ALA A 105 8.06 -0.09 -9.61
C ALA A 105 7.90 -1.54 -9.13
N CYS A 106 7.42 -2.43 -10.00
CA CYS A 106 6.95 -3.75 -9.63
C CYS A 106 7.69 -4.84 -10.39
N PHE A 107 8.17 -5.83 -9.64
CA PHE A 107 8.89 -6.99 -10.18
C PHE A 107 8.30 -8.27 -9.64
N ILE A 108 8.31 -9.32 -10.44
CA ILE A 108 8.07 -10.70 -10.02
C ILE A 108 9.36 -11.45 -10.30
N GLN A 109 9.89 -12.18 -9.32
CA GLN A 109 11.15 -12.91 -9.44
C GLN A 109 10.94 -14.40 -9.13
N SER A 110 11.57 -15.24 -9.93
CA SER A 110 11.68 -16.67 -9.64
C SER A 110 12.67 -16.97 -8.54
N VAL A 111 12.46 -18.08 -7.83
CA VAL A 111 13.41 -18.65 -6.88
C VAL A 111 13.42 -20.17 -7.06
N SER A 112 14.60 -20.77 -7.05
CA SER A 112 14.81 -22.21 -7.07
C SER A 112 15.21 -22.74 -5.69
N ASP A 113 14.98 -24.03 -5.45
CA ASP A 113 15.40 -24.72 -4.23
C ASP A 113 16.91 -25.01 -4.24
N ASP A 114 17.68 -23.95 -4.33
CA ASP A 114 19.15 -23.92 -4.24
C ASP A 114 19.57 -22.82 -3.28
N LEU A 115 20.58 -23.05 -2.44
CA LEU A 115 20.96 -22.08 -1.44
C LEU A 115 21.74 -20.90 -2.03
N VAL A 116 22.74 -21.14 -2.88
CA VAL A 116 23.76 -20.12 -3.23
C VAL A 116 23.95 -19.89 -4.71
N ASN A 117 23.55 -20.84 -5.57
CA ASN A 117 23.73 -20.70 -7.01
C ASN A 117 22.81 -19.62 -7.60
N GLU A 118 23.09 -19.23 -8.84
CA GLU A 118 22.25 -18.29 -9.59
C GLU A 118 20.81 -18.80 -9.67
N GLY A 119 19.86 -17.90 -9.40
CA GLY A 119 18.43 -18.22 -9.28
C GLY A 119 18.02 -18.84 -7.94
N GLY A 120 18.96 -19.14 -7.04
CA GLY A 120 18.69 -19.67 -5.71
C GLY A 120 18.33 -18.61 -4.67
N ILE A 121 18.20 -19.07 -3.41
CA ILE A 121 17.67 -18.28 -2.30
C ILE A 121 18.55 -17.06 -1.99
N MET A 122 19.88 -17.22 -1.87
CA MET A 122 20.80 -16.11 -1.55
C MET A 122 20.96 -15.16 -2.74
N ASP A 123 20.90 -15.66 -3.96
CA ASP A 123 20.90 -14.83 -5.16
C ASP A 123 19.61 -13.97 -5.24
N LEU A 124 18.46 -14.53 -4.85
CA LEU A 124 17.22 -13.74 -4.77
C LEU A 124 17.37 -12.54 -3.84
N TRP A 125 17.95 -12.72 -2.65
CA TRP A 125 18.16 -11.59 -1.73
C TRP A 125 19.11 -10.53 -2.29
N THR A 126 20.08 -10.94 -3.09
CA THR A 126 20.98 -10.00 -3.80
C THR A 126 20.24 -9.22 -4.88
N ARG A 127 19.39 -9.88 -5.66
CA ARG A 127 18.56 -9.24 -6.70
C ARG A 127 17.53 -8.28 -6.08
N GLU A 128 16.90 -8.67 -4.96
CA GLU A 128 15.99 -7.81 -4.19
C GLU A 128 16.72 -6.56 -3.67
N ALA A 129 17.91 -6.67 -3.11
CA ALA A 129 18.68 -5.52 -2.65
C ALA A 129 18.98 -4.52 -3.77
N ARG A 130 19.26 -5.00 -5.01
CA ARG A 130 19.43 -4.13 -6.18
C ARG A 130 18.15 -3.39 -6.53
N LEU A 131 16.98 -4.04 -6.44
CA LEU A 131 15.68 -3.43 -6.71
C LEU A 131 15.32 -2.37 -5.65
N PHE A 132 15.48 -2.71 -4.38
CA PHE A 132 15.14 -1.81 -3.28
C PHE A 132 15.98 -0.53 -3.30
N LYS A 133 17.26 -0.63 -3.66
CA LYS A 133 18.14 0.54 -3.79
C LYS A 133 17.56 1.63 -4.70
N PHE A 134 16.87 1.27 -5.79
CA PHE A 134 16.30 2.20 -6.76
C PHE A 134 14.80 2.47 -6.55
N GLY A 135 14.25 2.04 -5.43
CA GLY A 135 12.87 2.36 -5.03
C GLY A 135 11.80 1.42 -5.56
N SER A 136 12.19 0.26 -6.12
CA SER A 136 11.26 -0.74 -6.65
C SER A 136 10.89 -1.79 -5.60
N GLY A 137 9.71 -2.42 -5.79
CA GLY A 137 9.25 -3.55 -5.00
C GLY A 137 9.28 -4.86 -5.78
N THR A 138 9.27 -5.99 -5.09
CA THR A 138 9.34 -7.31 -5.71
C THR A 138 8.45 -8.33 -5.02
N GLY A 139 8.03 -9.35 -5.74
CA GLY A 139 7.37 -10.52 -5.18
C GLY A 139 7.90 -11.81 -5.74
N SER A 140 7.82 -12.88 -4.95
CA SER A 140 8.27 -14.22 -5.34
C SER A 140 7.34 -15.28 -4.74
N ASN A 141 7.11 -16.34 -5.51
CA ASN A 141 6.46 -17.54 -5.04
C ASN A 141 7.53 -18.51 -4.52
N PHE A 142 7.40 -18.92 -3.27
CA PHE A 142 8.35 -19.79 -2.58
C PHE A 142 7.93 -21.26 -2.56
N SER A 143 6.88 -21.64 -3.26
CA SER A 143 6.34 -23.01 -3.23
C SER A 143 7.28 -24.08 -3.76
N LYS A 144 8.35 -23.70 -4.44
CA LYS A 144 9.39 -24.63 -4.88
C LYS A 144 10.41 -24.99 -3.81
N ILE A 145 10.49 -24.20 -2.74
CA ILE A 145 11.45 -24.42 -1.65
C ILE A 145 10.96 -25.58 -0.78
N ARG A 146 11.85 -26.50 -0.43
CA ARG A 146 11.54 -27.65 0.42
C ARG A 146 11.00 -27.26 1.80
N GLY A 147 10.04 -28.05 2.29
CA GLY A 147 9.46 -27.89 3.62
C GLY A 147 10.38 -28.30 4.75
N ASP A 148 9.96 -27.97 5.98
CA ASP A 148 10.69 -28.36 7.20
C ASP A 148 10.65 -29.89 7.39
N GLY A 149 11.82 -30.47 7.65
CA GLY A 149 11.98 -31.92 7.80
C GLY A 149 11.97 -32.70 6.49
N GLU A 150 11.90 -32.09 5.32
CA GLU A 150 12.00 -32.75 4.03
C GLU A 150 13.45 -33.27 3.80
N PRO A 151 13.64 -34.52 3.33
CA PRO A 151 14.97 -35.10 3.16
C PRO A 151 15.83 -34.35 2.14
N LEU A 152 17.12 -34.22 2.43
CA LEU A 152 18.12 -33.67 1.53
C LEU A 152 18.87 -34.79 0.79
N SER A 153 19.23 -34.56 -0.48
CA SER A 153 19.97 -35.52 -1.33
C SER A 153 21.33 -35.90 -0.76
N GLY A 154 22.00 -35.01 0.00
CA GLY A 154 23.28 -35.26 0.68
C GLY A 154 23.16 -35.91 2.07
N GLY A 155 21.97 -36.28 2.49
CA GLY A 155 21.66 -36.71 3.87
C GLY A 155 21.33 -35.53 4.79
N GLY A 156 20.48 -35.77 5.79
CA GLY A 156 19.92 -34.73 6.66
C GLY A 156 18.55 -34.25 6.23
N MET A 157 18.04 -33.22 6.90
CA MET A 157 16.71 -32.68 6.72
C MET A 157 16.77 -31.18 6.39
N SER A 158 15.79 -30.70 5.62
CA SER A 158 15.60 -29.28 5.36
C SER A 158 15.20 -28.54 6.64
N SER A 159 15.70 -27.32 6.81
CA SER A 159 15.29 -26.41 7.90
C SER A 159 13.97 -25.68 7.61
N GLY A 160 13.33 -26.02 6.50
CA GLY A 160 12.05 -25.47 6.07
C GLY A 160 12.10 -24.07 5.48
N LEU A 161 11.01 -23.74 4.81
CA LEU A 161 10.81 -22.45 4.15
C LEU A 161 10.90 -21.28 5.14
N MET A 162 10.29 -21.40 6.30
CA MET A 162 10.18 -20.29 7.27
C MET A 162 11.53 -19.77 7.74
N SER A 163 12.56 -20.64 7.79
CA SER A 163 13.93 -20.25 8.14
C SER A 163 14.53 -19.27 7.14
N PHE A 164 14.32 -19.49 5.86
CA PHE A 164 14.80 -18.62 4.78
C PHE A 164 13.99 -17.34 4.65
N LEU A 165 12.68 -17.40 4.84
CA LEU A 165 11.83 -16.21 4.81
C LEU A 165 12.22 -15.18 5.87
N ARG A 166 12.62 -15.63 7.08
CA ARG A 166 13.13 -14.76 8.15
C ARG A 166 14.38 -14.00 7.74
N ILE A 167 15.30 -14.64 6.98
CA ILE A 167 16.50 -13.96 6.44
C ILE A 167 16.08 -12.87 5.47
N GLY A 168 15.21 -13.17 4.51
CA GLY A 168 14.74 -12.22 3.50
C GLY A 168 13.95 -11.04 4.11
N ASP A 169 13.16 -11.30 5.15
CA ASP A 169 12.44 -10.27 5.89
C ASP A 169 13.39 -9.27 6.56
N ARG A 170 14.42 -9.79 7.26
CA ARG A 170 15.46 -8.96 7.90
C ARG A 170 16.28 -8.18 6.88
N ALA A 171 16.62 -8.80 5.75
CA ALA A 171 17.34 -8.13 4.66
C ALA A 171 16.52 -6.95 4.10
N ALA A 172 15.21 -7.15 3.87
CA ALA A 172 14.31 -6.10 3.42
C ALA A 172 14.18 -4.96 4.44
N GLY A 173 14.07 -5.29 5.75
CA GLY A 173 13.98 -4.29 6.82
C GLY A 173 15.24 -3.43 6.99
N ALA A 174 16.41 -3.95 6.61
CA ALA A 174 17.68 -3.22 6.70
C ALA A 174 17.91 -2.24 5.54
N ILE A 175 17.11 -2.30 4.45
CA ILE A 175 17.33 -1.51 3.24
C ILE A 175 16.26 -0.42 3.12
N ASN A 176 16.70 0.84 3.22
CA ASN A 176 15.83 1.99 2.91
C ASN A 176 15.72 2.15 1.39
N SER A 177 14.51 2.02 0.88
CA SER A 177 14.21 2.07 -0.54
C SER A 177 14.54 3.45 -1.13
N GLY A 178 15.33 3.45 -2.22
CA GLY A 178 15.72 4.67 -2.92
C GLY A 178 16.57 5.65 -2.10
N GLY A 179 17.20 5.18 -1.02
CA GLY A 179 17.98 6.06 -0.12
C GLY A 179 17.12 7.03 0.70
N THR A 180 15.82 6.82 0.72
CA THR A 180 14.83 7.61 1.47
C THR A 180 14.36 6.87 2.72
N THR A 181 13.42 7.45 3.46
CA THR A 181 12.75 6.82 4.61
C THR A 181 11.73 5.75 4.22
N ARG A 182 11.51 5.49 2.92
CA ARG A 182 10.57 4.48 2.44
C ARG A 182 11.11 3.07 2.67
N ARG A 183 10.33 2.21 3.29
CA ARG A 183 10.67 0.79 3.48
C ARG A 183 10.65 0.04 2.14
N ALA A 184 11.47 -1.02 2.04
CA ALA A 184 11.44 -1.96 0.94
C ALA A 184 10.07 -2.66 0.88
N ALA A 185 9.56 -2.88 -0.34
CA ALA A 185 8.27 -3.54 -0.55
C ALA A 185 8.51 -4.95 -1.10
N LYS A 186 8.00 -5.97 -0.39
CA LYS A 186 8.19 -7.38 -0.72
C LYS A 186 6.88 -8.15 -0.60
N MET A 187 6.60 -9.05 -1.57
CA MET A 187 5.55 -10.06 -1.52
C MET A 187 6.18 -11.44 -1.39
N VAL A 188 5.62 -12.23 -0.49
CA VAL A 188 5.88 -13.66 -0.38
C VAL A 188 4.57 -14.40 -0.65
N SER A 189 4.53 -15.23 -1.68
CA SER A 189 3.38 -16.08 -1.94
C SER A 189 3.72 -17.56 -1.78
N LEU A 190 2.71 -18.34 -1.35
CA LEU A 190 2.83 -19.78 -1.11
C LEU A 190 1.56 -20.48 -1.58
N ASP A 191 1.74 -21.63 -2.27
CA ASP A 191 0.63 -22.46 -2.73
C ASP A 191 0.09 -23.30 -1.55
N MET A 192 -1.22 -23.55 -1.57
CA MET A 192 -1.92 -24.22 -0.46
C MET A 192 -1.47 -25.65 -0.20
N ASP A 193 -0.81 -26.30 -1.16
CA ASP A 193 -0.32 -27.68 -1.04
C ASP A 193 1.08 -27.82 -0.43
N HIS A 194 1.69 -26.68 -0.01
CA HIS A 194 3.03 -26.66 0.56
C HIS A 194 3.06 -27.25 1.99
N PRO A 195 4.06 -28.08 2.38
CA PRO A 195 4.12 -28.68 3.72
C PRO A 195 4.17 -27.67 4.87
N ASP A 196 4.77 -26.50 4.66
CA ASP A 196 4.89 -25.45 5.69
C ASP A 196 3.71 -24.45 5.66
N ILE A 197 2.61 -24.75 4.96
CA ILE A 197 1.50 -23.79 4.76
C ILE A 197 0.88 -23.31 6.06
N GLU A 198 0.71 -24.18 7.06
CA GLU A 198 0.14 -23.80 8.35
C GLU A 198 1.03 -22.78 9.08
N ALA A 199 2.34 -23.03 9.12
CA ALA A 199 3.31 -22.11 9.74
C ALA A 199 3.40 -20.78 9.00
N PHE A 200 3.20 -20.78 7.68
CA PHE A 200 3.16 -19.58 6.86
C PHE A 200 1.92 -18.74 7.12
N ILE A 201 0.74 -19.36 7.21
CA ILE A 201 -0.52 -18.68 7.52
C ILE A 201 -0.43 -18.01 8.90
N ASP A 202 0.06 -18.73 9.90
CA ASP A 202 0.13 -18.26 11.29
C ASP A 202 1.33 -17.32 11.56
N TRP A 203 2.21 -17.08 10.60
CA TRP A 203 3.50 -16.40 10.84
C TRP A 203 3.33 -15.02 11.48
N LYS A 204 2.62 -14.11 10.83
CA LYS A 204 2.44 -12.75 11.36
C LYS A 204 1.58 -12.72 12.61
N LEU A 205 0.53 -13.55 12.68
CA LEU A 205 -0.29 -13.68 13.89
C LEU A 205 0.55 -14.03 15.11
N THR A 206 1.43 -15.03 14.96
CA THR A 206 2.34 -15.44 16.06
C THR A 206 3.32 -14.32 16.44
N GLU A 207 3.81 -13.55 15.48
CA GLU A 207 4.72 -12.44 15.75
C GLU A 207 4.01 -11.25 16.43
N GLU A 208 2.77 -10.95 16.08
CA GLU A 208 1.93 -9.97 16.80
C GLU A 208 1.64 -10.39 18.25
N GLU A 209 1.36 -11.66 18.48
CA GLU A 209 1.20 -12.21 19.83
C GLU A 209 2.48 -12.04 20.66
N LYS A 210 3.68 -12.19 20.04
CA LYS A 210 4.97 -11.91 20.70
C LYS A 210 5.13 -10.44 21.07
N VAL A 211 4.74 -9.51 20.20
CA VAL A 211 4.79 -8.06 20.49
C VAL A 211 3.93 -7.76 21.72
N ALA A 212 2.70 -8.25 21.75
CA ALA A 212 1.80 -8.08 22.89
C ALA A 212 2.41 -8.65 24.20
N ALA A 213 3.05 -9.82 24.13
CA ALA A 213 3.72 -10.43 25.27
C ALA A 213 4.95 -9.63 25.73
N LEU A 214 5.76 -9.07 24.81
CA LEU A 214 6.91 -8.23 25.12
C LEU A 214 6.48 -6.92 25.81
N VAL A 215 5.46 -6.26 25.28
CA VAL A 215 4.93 -5.01 25.86
C VAL A 215 4.40 -5.25 27.28
N SER A 216 3.49 -6.21 27.44
CA SER A 216 2.92 -6.55 28.75
C SER A 216 4.00 -7.04 29.73
N GLY A 217 4.89 -7.93 29.28
CA GLY A 217 5.94 -8.53 30.11
C GLY A 217 6.95 -7.50 30.63
N SER A 218 7.39 -6.56 29.79
CA SER A 218 8.33 -5.51 30.18
C SER A 218 7.74 -4.57 31.26
N GLN A 219 6.47 -4.18 31.09
CA GLN A 219 5.76 -3.37 32.09
C GLN A 219 5.59 -4.12 33.42
N HIS A 220 5.24 -5.41 33.39
CA HIS A 220 5.15 -6.25 34.59
C HIS A 220 6.50 -6.37 35.29
N LEU A 221 7.58 -6.60 34.55
CA LEU A 221 8.93 -6.67 35.10
C LEU A 221 9.31 -5.36 35.82
N GLN A 222 9.11 -4.23 35.19
CA GLN A 222 9.42 -2.92 35.78
C GLN A 222 8.59 -2.65 37.05
N ASN A 223 7.28 -2.88 36.98
CA ASN A 223 6.38 -2.64 38.10
C ASN A 223 6.76 -3.51 39.31
N HIS A 224 6.90 -4.84 39.14
CA HIS A 224 7.21 -5.72 40.24
C HIS A 224 8.63 -5.56 40.80
N ALA A 225 9.62 -5.22 39.96
CA ALA A 225 10.96 -4.86 40.40
C ALA A 225 10.93 -3.65 41.35
N ASN A 226 10.19 -2.61 40.98
CA ASN A 226 10.09 -1.40 41.78
C ASN A 226 9.20 -1.59 43.05
N GLU A 227 8.17 -2.47 43.00
CA GLU A 227 7.41 -2.87 44.18
C GLU A 227 8.30 -3.60 45.20
N ILE A 228 9.21 -4.46 44.78
CA ILE A 228 10.16 -5.13 45.63
C ILE A 228 11.12 -4.12 46.28
N LEU A 229 11.69 -3.20 45.50
CA LEU A 229 12.59 -2.14 46.01
C LEU A 229 11.85 -1.20 46.97
N ALA A 230 10.63 -0.81 46.65
CA ALA A 230 9.79 0.00 47.56
C ALA A 230 9.48 -0.71 48.89
N ALA A 231 9.22 -2.01 48.87
CA ALA A 231 8.98 -2.80 50.06
C ALA A 231 10.23 -2.93 50.95
N ILE A 232 11.44 -2.95 50.36
CA ILE A 232 12.71 -2.89 51.08
C ILE A 232 12.89 -1.54 51.75
N GLN A 233 12.62 -0.45 51.06
CA GLN A 233 12.80 0.92 51.57
C GLN A 233 11.80 1.31 52.66
N ALA A 234 10.57 0.84 52.52
CA ALA A 234 9.52 1.15 53.49
C ALA A 234 9.69 0.42 54.83
N HIS A 235 10.65 -0.50 54.95
CA HIS A 235 10.86 -1.27 56.20
C HIS A 235 11.66 -0.41 57.19
N PRO A 236 11.15 -0.21 58.40
CA PRO A 236 11.75 0.72 59.40
C PRO A 236 13.05 0.24 60.00
N ASP A 237 13.33 -1.07 60.01
CA ASP A 237 14.54 -1.68 60.59
C ASP A 237 15.55 -2.03 59.50
N GLU A 238 16.65 -1.32 59.43
CA GLU A 238 17.74 -1.48 58.48
C GLU A 238 18.39 -2.85 58.52
N ASP A 239 18.48 -3.49 59.72
CA ASP A 239 19.16 -4.75 59.89
C ASP A 239 18.31 -5.95 59.39
N SER A 240 17.01 -5.75 59.23
CA SER A 240 16.08 -6.82 58.83
C SER A 240 15.29 -6.54 57.56
N LYS A 241 15.55 -5.44 56.86
CA LYS A 241 14.79 -5.03 55.67
C LYS A 241 14.82 -6.05 54.50
N PHE A 242 15.85 -6.89 54.42
CA PHE A 242 15.97 -7.97 53.44
C PHE A 242 15.48 -9.34 53.94
N ASP A 243 15.18 -9.47 55.23
CA ASP A 243 14.68 -10.72 55.82
C ASP A 243 13.17 -10.91 55.53
N GLN A 244 12.84 -11.76 54.57
CA GLN A 244 11.44 -12.06 54.20
C GLN A 244 10.57 -12.52 55.34
N GLY A 245 11.17 -13.14 56.40
CA GLY A 245 10.46 -13.57 57.61
C GLY A 245 10.02 -12.37 58.49
N LYS A 246 10.75 -11.27 58.45
CA LYS A 246 10.49 -10.05 59.21
C LYS A 246 9.85 -8.95 58.37
N ASN A 247 10.32 -8.75 57.14
CA ASN A 247 9.71 -7.84 56.17
C ASN A 247 8.59 -8.54 55.41
N ARG A 248 7.39 -8.55 55.96
CA ARG A 248 6.21 -9.14 55.32
C ARG A 248 5.79 -8.48 54.02
N PRO A 249 5.84 -7.13 53.85
CA PRO A 249 5.65 -6.46 52.56
C PRO A 249 6.59 -6.98 51.48
N LEU A 250 7.87 -7.17 51.77
CA LEU A 250 8.85 -7.75 50.86
C LEU A 250 8.48 -9.18 50.45
N ALA A 251 8.18 -10.03 51.45
CA ALA A 251 7.76 -11.40 51.16
C ALA A 251 6.51 -11.45 50.25
N LYS A 252 5.55 -10.54 50.50
CA LYS A 252 4.36 -10.39 49.65
C LYS A 252 4.71 -9.93 48.24
N ALA A 253 5.53 -8.89 48.08
CA ALA A 253 5.94 -8.38 46.79
C ALA A 253 6.65 -9.46 45.95
N ILE A 254 7.57 -10.21 46.56
CA ILE A 254 8.25 -11.35 45.92
C ILE A 254 7.23 -12.44 45.51
N SER A 255 6.30 -12.81 46.39
CA SER A 255 5.30 -13.80 46.06
C SER A 255 4.39 -13.37 44.90
N VAL A 256 3.99 -12.12 44.86
CA VAL A 256 3.18 -11.58 43.77
C VAL A 256 3.97 -11.54 42.46
N ALA A 257 5.24 -11.13 42.51
CA ALA A 257 6.12 -11.16 41.33
C ALA A 257 6.29 -12.59 40.76
N MET A 258 6.49 -13.57 41.65
CA MET A 258 6.56 -15.00 41.24
C MET A 258 5.24 -15.51 40.63
N GLN A 259 4.09 -15.14 41.20
CA GLN A 259 2.77 -15.47 40.65
C GLN A 259 2.53 -14.79 39.28
N ALA A 260 3.12 -13.62 39.05
CA ALA A 260 3.12 -12.91 37.78
C ALA A 260 4.20 -13.42 36.78
N TYR A 261 4.81 -14.57 37.08
CA TYR A 261 5.86 -15.21 36.25
C TYR A 261 7.14 -14.38 36.08
N VAL A 262 7.44 -13.43 36.97
CA VAL A 262 8.73 -12.77 36.96
C VAL A 262 9.83 -13.80 37.28
N PRO A 263 10.86 -13.94 36.41
CA PRO A 263 11.91 -14.94 36.59
C PRO A 263 12.67 -14.77 37.91
N GLU A 264 12.95 -15.88 38.61
CA GLU A 264 13.63 -15.88 39.93
C GLU A 264 15.00 -15.17 39.88
N ASN A 265 15.73 -15.30 38.78
CA ASN A 265 17.02 -14.62 38.61
C ASN A 265 16.88 -13.11 38.53
N ILE A 266 15.75 -12.59 38.02
CA ILE A 266 15.47 -11.13 38.01
C ILE A 266 15.13 -10.69 39.45
N ILE A 267 14.28 -11.44 40.17
CA ILE A 267 13.95 -11.16 41.59
C ILE A 267 15.23 -11.12 42.42
N ALA A 268 16.12 -12.10 42.27
CA ALA A 268 17.40 -12.15 42.97
C ALA A 268 18.27 -10.91 42.68
N ARG A 269 18.32 -10.51 41.40
CA ARG A 269 19.07 -9.31 40.95
C ARG A 269 18.48 -8.04 41.55
N VAL A 270 17.17 -7.92 41.65
CA VAL A 270 16.50 -6.75 42.27
C VAL A 270 16.84 -6.68 43.76
N LEU A 271 16.88 -7.82 44.47
CA LEU A 271 17.30 -7.89 45.87
C LEU A 271 18.75 -7.44 46.04
N GLU A 272 19.67 -7.94 45.22
CA GLU A 272 21.08 -7.54 45.21
C GLU A 272 21.26 -6.05 44.96
N LEU A 273 20.49 -5.46 44.04
CA LEU A 273 20.51 -4.00 43.78
C LEU A 273 19.98 -3.23 44.98
N GLY A 274 18.94 -3.72 45.63
CA GLY A 274 18.43 -3.14 46.88
C GLY A 274 19.50 -3.15 47.99
N GLU A 275 20.29 -4.26 48.13
CA GLU A 275 21.42 -4.35 49.06
C GLU A 275 22.52 -3.33 48.75
N GLN A 276 22.72 -2.97 47.47
CA GLN A 276 23.65 -1.95 47.03
C GLN A 276 23.12 -0.54 47.20
N GLY A 277 21.88 -0.40 47.67
CA GLY A 277 21.27 0.90 47.95
C GLY A 277 20.47 1.53 46.82
N TYR A 278 20.20 0.76 45.73
CA TYR A 278 19.32 1.22 44.66
C TYR A 278 17.86 1.27 45.16
N THR A 279 17.19 2.36 44.85
CA THR A 279 15.81 2.64 45.28
C THR A 279 14.79 2.47 44.13
N HIS A 280 15.29 2.47 42.92
CA HIS A 280 14.51 2.32 41.71
C HIS A 280 15.31 1.52 40.68
N MET A 281 14.64 0.71 39.88
CA MET A 281 15.20 0.02 38.72
C MET A 281 14.44 0.46 37.48
N ASP A 282 15.18 1.04 36.53
CA ASP A 282 14.65 1.37 35.23
C ASP A 282 14.87 0.19 34.29
N ILE A 283 13.78 -0.50 33.98
CA ILE A 283 13.77 -1.61 33.00
C ILE A 283 13.16 -1.03 31.75
N GLU A 284 13.84 -1.19 30.63
CA GLU A 284 13.31 -0.78 29.35
C GLU A 284 11.95 -1.43 29.07
N THR A 285 10.94 -0.59 28.86
CA THR A 285 9.58 -1.03 28.55
C THR A 285 9.32 -0.86 27.06
N TYR A 286 8.74 -1.88 26.48
CA TYR A 286 8.30 -1.85 25.09
C TYR A 286 6.93 -1.20 24.98
N ASP A 287 6.66 -0.61 23.82
CA ASP A 287 5.35 -0.06 23.44
C ASP A 287 4.81 -0.74 22.18
N THR A 288 3.59 -0.39 21.80
CA THR A 288 2.93 -0.87 20.58
C THR A 288 3.20 0.02 19.37
N SER A 289 4.17 0.93 19.45
CA SER A 289 4.55 1.76 18.32
C SER A 289 5.11 0.90 17.19
N TRP A 290 4.60 1.10 16.00
CA TRP A 290 5.06 0.43 14.79
C TRP A 290 6.57 0.61 14.51
N GLU A 291 7.14 1.73 14.90
CA GLU A 291 8.58 2.04 14.79
C GLU A 291 9.37 1.67 16.06
N GLY A 292 8.68 1.15 17.07
CA GLY A 292 9.24 0.81 18.38
C GLY A 292 10.11 -0.45 18.35
N GLU A 293 10.88 -0.64 19.41
CA GLU A 293 11.81 -1.76 19.53
C GLU A 293 11.11 -3.13 19.59
N ALA A 294 9.88 -3.22 20.12
CA ALA A 294 9.14 -4.47 20.12
C ALA A 294 8.98 -5.05 18.70
N TYR A 295 8.58 -4.22 17.73
CA TYR A 295 8.45 -4.63 16.33
C TYR A 295 9.81 -4.91 15.67
N SER A 296 10.89 -4.29 16.12
CA SER A 296 12.23 -4.58 15.62
C SER A 296 12.73 -5.98 15.99
N THR A 297 12.18 -6.60 17.03
CA THR A 297 12.57 -7.93 17.54
C THR A 297 11.88 -9.07 16.81
N VAL A 298 10.69 -8.87 16.24
CA VAL A 298 9.88 -9.88 15.55
C VAL A 298 10.17 -9.92 14.05
N SER A 299 9.77 -10.99 13.37
CA SER A 299 9.98 -11.19 11.93
C SER A 299 8.67 -11.06 11.14
N GLY A 300 8.76 -11.05 9.78
CA GLY A 300 7.58 -11.00 8.92
C GLY A 300 6.96 -9.61 8.75
N GLN A 301 7.57 -8.56 9.31
CA GLN A 301 7.02 -7.19 9.28
C GLN A 301 7.38 -6.41 8.01
N ASN A 302 8.31 -6.92 7.18
CA ASN A 302 8.81 -6.26 5.99
C ASN A 302 8.33 -6.91 4.69
N SER A 303 7.39 -7.85 4.78
CA SER A 303 6.78 -8.51 3.62
C SER A 303 5.26 -8.53 3.73
N ASN A 304 4.58 -8.45 2.57
CA ASN A 304 3.20 -8.84 2.43
C ASN A 304 3.16 -10.35 2.12
N ASN A 305 2.29 -11.09 2.79
CA ASN A 305 2.19 -12.53 2.60
C ASN A 305 0.86 -12.87 1.93
N SER A 306 0.87 -13.77 0.95
CA SER A 306 -0.34 -14.24 0.29
C SER A 306 -0.31 -15.75 0.10
N VAL A 307 -1.45 -16.39 0.26
CA VAL A 307 -1.66 -17.79 -0.10
C VAL A 307 -2.35 -17.88 -1.46
N ARG A 308 -1.95 -18.86 -2.27
CA ARG A 308 -2.53 -19.08 -3.59
C ARG A 308 -3.54 -20.22 -3.50
N VAL A 309 -4.80 -19.88 -3.72
CA VAL A 309 -5.93 -20.83 -3.66
C VAL A 309 -6.38 -21.21 -5.07
N SER A 310 -6.47 -22.52 -5.34
CA SER A 310 -7.04 -23.05 -6.59
C SER A 310 -8.54 -23.28 -6.45
N ASN A 311 -9.24 -23.46 -7.57
CA ASN A 311 -10.63 -23.89 -7.56
C ASN A 311 -10.81 -25.24 -6.85
N ASP A 312 -9.85 -26.15 -6.97
CA ASP A 312 -9.89 -27.46 -6.30
C ASP A 312 -9.83 -27.32 -4.79
N PHE A 313 -8.98 -26.42 -4.26
CA PHE A 313 -8.95 -26.12 -2.82
C PHE A 313 -10.29 -25.53 -2.35
N MET A 314 -10.83 -24.55 -3.10
CA MET A 314 -12.11 -23.94 -2.75
C MET A 314 -13.27 -24.95 -2.80
N GLN A 315 -13.21 -25.90 -3.76
CA GLN A 315 -14.19 -26.99 -3.83
C GLN A 315 -14.05 -27.96 -2.66
N ALA A 316 -12.81 -28.26 -2.22
CA ALA A 316 -12.57 -29.09 -1.04
C ALA A 316 -13.13 -28.42 0.23
N VAL A 317 -12.97 -27.08 0.37
CA VAL A 317 -13.60 -26.32 1.48
C VAL A 317 -15.13 -26.42 1.43
N LEU A 318 -15.75 -26.26 0.24
CA LEU A 318 -17.21 -26.33 0.11
C LEU A 318 -17.76 -27.74 0.37
N ASN A 319 -17.00 -28.78 0.05
CA ASN A 319 -17.39 -30.18 0.23
C ASN A 319 -17.03 -30.74 1.61
N GLU A 320 -16.30 -29.98 2.43
CA GLU A 320 -15.73 -30.45 3.71
C GLU A 320 -14.77 -31.66 3.53
N ASP A 321 -13.99 -31.63 2.42
CA ASP A 321 -13.00 -32.66 2.12
C ASP A 321 -11.65 -32.37 2.78
N ASP A 322 -10.78 -33.41 2.84
CA ASP A 322 -9.38 -33.25 3.24
C ASP A 322 -8.56 -32.62 2.12
N TRP A 323 -7.59 -31.77 2.48
CA TRP A 323 -6.60 -31.18 1.60
C TRP A 323 -5.23 -31.80 1.83
N ASN A 324 -4.56 -32.22 0.76
CA ASN A 324 -3.26 -32.89 0.80
C ASN A 324 -2.10 -31.91 0.66
N LEU A 325 -1.08 -32.06 1.52
CA LEU A 325 0.19 -31.39 1.41
C LEU A 325 1.25 -32.34 0.88
N TYR A 326 2.21 -31.82 0.12
CA TYR A 326 3.20 -32.66 -0.57
C TYR A 326 4.62 -32.13 -0.35
N TRP A 327 5.57 -33.05 -0.10
CA TRP A 327 6.98 -32.73 -0.24
C TRP A 327 7.29 -32.28 -1.66
N ARG A 328 8.13 -31.26 -1.82
CA ARG A 328 8.46 -30.72 -3.15
C ARG A 328 9.22 -31.75 -3.99
N THR A 329 10.16 -32.45 -3.37
CA THR A 329 10.87 -33.56 -4.04
C THR A 329 9.95 -34.71 -4.43
N GLU A 330 8.88 -34.97 -3.70
CA GLU A 330 7.88 -35.98 -4.05
C GLU A 330 7.09 -35.58 -5.29
N LEU A 331 6.72 -34.30 -5.44
CA LEU A 331 6.05 -33.82 -6.63
C LEU A 331 6.94 -33.98 -7.89
N ASP A 332 8.23 -33.66 -7.77
CA ASP A 332 9.19 -33.81 -8.86
C ASP A 332 9.37 -35.28 -9.23
N ASN A 333 9.59 -36.15 -8.24
CA ASN A 333 9.75 -37.60 -8.44
C ASN A 333 8.47 -38.24 -9.07
N ALA A 334 7.31 -37.90 -8.55
CA ALA A 334 6.03 -38.40 -9.06
C ALA A 334 5.81 -37.98 -10.53
N LYS A 335 6.19 -36.75 -10.88
CA LYS A 335 6.13 -36.25 -12.26
C LYS A 335 7.10 -37.00 -13.20
N GLU A 336 8.35 -37.19 -12.74
CA GLU A 336 9.36 -37.97 -13.50
C GLU A 336 8.94 -39.42 -13.70
N GLU A 337 8.37 -40.05 -12.67
CA GLU A 337 7.90 -41.42 -12.67
C GLU A 337 6.49 -41.60 -13.29
N SER A 338 5.83 -40.51 -13.69
CA SER A 338 4.45 -40.47 -14.22
C SER A 338 3.45 -41.19 -13.31
N ARG A 339 3.52 -40.97 -12.02
CA ARG A 339 2.61 -41.50 -10.99
C ARG A 339 1.95 -40.36 -10.19
N GLU A 340 0.90 -40.70 -9.45
CA GLU A 340 0.31 -39.79 -8.49
C GLU A 340 1.28 -39.51 -7.31
N PRO A 341 1.42 -38.27 -6.83
CA PRO A 341 2.22 -37.96 -5.68
C PRO A 341 1.60 -38.47 -4.39
N SER A 342 2.42 -38.93 -3.46
CA SER A 342 1.97 -39.35 -2.13
C SER A 342 1.97 -38.17 -1.17
N PRO A 343 0.86 -37.86 -0.48
CA PRO A 343 0.82 -36.74 0.45
C PRO A 343 1.71 -37.00 1.68
N CYS A 344 2.41 -35.96 2.14
CA CYS A 344 3.15 -36.02 3.39
C CYS A 344 2.24 -35.73 4.60
N LYS A 345 1.14 -35.01 4.37
CA LYS A 345 0.12 -34.68 5.39
C LYS A 345 -1.22 -34.42 4.71
N SER A 346 -2.32 -34.80 5.37
CA SER A 346 -3.68 -34.38 4.98
C SER A 346 -4.31 -33.60 6.11
N ILE A 347 -5.02 -32.54 5.79
CA ILE A 347 -5.66 -31.62 6.75
C ILE A 347 -7.06 -31.31 6.21
N PRO A 348 -8.12 -31.26 7.05
CA PRO A 348 -9.42 -30.78 6.60
C PRO A 348 -9.29 -29.39 5.95
N ALA A 349 -9.83 -29.24 4.74
CA ALA A 349 -9.71 -27.97 3.99
C ALA A 349 -10.32 -26.79 4.77
N ASN A 350 -11.40 -27.05 5.51
CA ASN A 350 -12.05 -26.04 6.36
C ASN A 350 -11.15 -25.55 7.49
N ASP A 351 -10.32 -26.42 8.09
CA ASP A 351 -9.39 -26.00 9.15
C ASP A 351 -8.34 -25.02 8.61
N LEU A 352 -7.84 -25.24 7.39
CA LEU A 352 -6.93 -24.31 6.72
C LEU A 352 -7.63 -22.98 6.37
N TRP A 353 -8.88 -23.06 5.89
CA TRP A 353 -9.66 -21.88 5.56
C TRP A 353 -9.95 -21.01 6.80
N ASP A 354 -10.34 -21.64 7.90
CA ASP A 354 -10.57 -20.96 9.18
C ASP A 354 -9.29 -20.33 9.75
N LYS A 355 -8.13 -20.99 9.59
CA LYS A 355 -6.83 -20.41 9.94
C LYS A 355 -6.53 -19.16 9.13
N ILE A 356 -6.73 -19.19 7.80
CA ILE A 356 -6.56 -18.03 6.91
C ILE A 356 -7.47 -16.89 7.36
N ALA A 357 -8.76 -17.17 7.59
CA ALA A 357 -9.74 -16.18 8.00
C ALA A 357 -9.36 -15.54 9.36
N LYS A 358 -8.94 -16.36 10.34
CA LYS A 358 -8.50 -15.89 11.65
C LYS A 358 -7.25 -15.01 11.56
N ALA A 359 -6.23 -15.45 10.82
CA ALA A 359 -4.99 -14.69 10.65
C ALA A 359 -5.25 -13.36 9.95
N ALA A 360 -5.98 -13.38 8.84
CA ALA A 360 -6.33 -12.19 8.08
C ALA A 360 -7.16 -11.17 8.90
N TRP A 361 -8.09 -11.65 9.73
CA TRP A 361 -8.84 -10.79 10.65
C TRP A 361 -7.96 -10.18 11.74
N SER A 362 -6.98 -10.94 12.24
CA SER A 362 -6.14 -10.52 13.37
C SER A 362 -5.01 -9.55 12.97
N CYS A 363 -4.38 -9.75 11.80
CA CYS A 363 -3.19 -9.00 11.38
C CYS A 363 -3.17 -8.62 9.90
N ALA A 364 -4.30 -8.70 9.19
CA ALA A 364 -4.47 -8.40 7.76
C ALA A 364 -3.64 -9.25 6.80
N ASP A 365 -3.00 -10.32 7.25
CA ASP A 365 -2.26 -11.31 6.46
C ASP A 365 -2.68 -12.74 6.85
N PRO A 366 -2.60 -13.72 5.93
CA PRO A 366 -2.21 -13.58 4.53
C PRO A 366 -3.36 -13.05 3.65
N GLY A 367 -2.97 -12.42 2.52
CA GLY A 367 -3.89 -12.14 1.42
C GLY A 367 -4.20 -13.41 0.62
N LEU A 368 -5.20 -13.34 -0.27
CA LEU A 368 -5.59 -14.43 -1.16
C LEU A 368 -5.25 -14.11 -2.61
N GLN A 369 -4.70 -15.09 -3.34
CA GLN A 369 -4.54 -15.04 -4.78
C GLN A 369 -5.27 -16.24 -5.40
N TYR A 370 -6.22 -15.98 -6.29
CA TYR A 370 -7.06 -17.01 -6.92
C TYR A 370 -6.34 -17.57 -8.13
N ASP A 371 -5.52 -18.60 -7.92
CA ASP A 371 -4.62 -19.19 -8.90
C ASP A 371 -5.30 -19.56 -10.22
N THR A 372 -6.40 -20.30 -10.15
CA THR A 372 -7.12 -20.76 -11.35
C THR A 372 -7.64 -19.58 -12.17
N THR A 373 -8.35 -18.64 -11.52
CA THR A 373 -8.94 -17.47 -12.19
C THR A 373 -7.87 -16.59 -12.82
N VAL A 374 -6.77 -16.31 -12.11
CA VAL A 374 -5.68 -15.50 -12.64
C VAL A 374 -5.06 -16.14 -13.89
N ASN A 375 -4.85 -17.46 -13.87
CA ASN A 375 -4.28 -18.19 -14.99
C ASN A 375 -5.26 -18.34 -16.18
N GLU A 376 -6.56 -18.38 -15.96
CA GLU A 376 -7.57 -18.35 -17.03
C GLU A 376 -7.56 -17.02 -17.82
N TRP A 377 -7.23 -15.91 -17.19
CA TRP A 377 -7.08 -14.58 -17.82
C TRP A 377 -5.66 -14.27 -18.28
N HIS A 378 -4.72 -15.21 -18.12
CA HIS A 378 -3.33 -15.00 -18.52
C HIS A 378 -3.19 -14.94 -20.04
N THR A 379 -2.58 -13.86 -20.56
CA THR A 379 -2.38 -13.63 -22.00
C THR A 379 -1.30 -14.50 -22.63
N CYS A 380 -0.36 -14.99 -21.84
CA CYS A 380 0.82 -15.74 -22.29
C CYS A 380 0.95 -17.12 -21.62
N SER A 381 -0.16 -17.82 -21.36
CA SER A 381 -0.17 -19.13 -20.71
C SER A 381 0.63 -20.23 -21.43
N PRO A 382 0.84 -20.22 -22.78
CA PRO A 382 1.75 -21.16 -23.42
C PRO A 382 3.22 -21.06 -22.97
N ASP A 383 3.65 -19.92 -22.44
CA ASP A 383 5.02 -19.71 -21.93
C ASP A 383 5.18 -20.07 -20.45
N GLY A 384 4.10 -20.41 -19.75
CA GLY A 384 4.08 -20.83 -18.36
C GLY A 384 2.93 -20.22 -17.57
N PRO A 385 2.69 -20.70 -16.34
CA PRO A 385 1.68 -20.15 -15.46
C PRO A 385 2.15 -18.86 -14.77
N ILE A 386 1.19 -18.08 -14.32
CA ILE A 386 1.38 -17.01 -13.32
C ILE A 386 1.52 -17.70 -11.97
N ASN A 387 2.68 -17.55 -11.33
CA ASN A 387 2.98 -18.17 -10.02
C ASN A 387 2.86 -17.18 -8.86
N GLY A 388 2.94 -15.89 -9.09
CA GLY A 388 2.96 -14.88 -8.03
C GLY A 388 2.63 -13.48 -8.55
N SER A 389 2.81 -12.52 -7.67
CA SER A 389 2.54 -11.10 -7.94
C SER A 389 3.63 -10.19 -7.40
N ASN A 390 3.55 -8.90 -7.75
CA ASN A 390 4.29 -7.83 -7.09
C ASN A 390 3.80 -7.61 -5.63
N PRO A 391 4.42 -6.69 -4.86
CA PRO A 391 4.10 -6.51 -3.44
C PRO A 391 2.65 -6.19 -3.10
N CYS A 392 1.94 -5.50 -3.97
CA CYS A 392 0.56 -5.08 -3.74
C CYS A 392 -0.48 -5.93 -4.48
N SER A 393 -0.05 -7.00 -5.14
CA SER A 393 -0.87 -7.97 -5.89
C SER A 393 -1.64 -7.42 -7.12
N GLU A 394 -1.37 -6.20 -7.56
CA GLU A 394 -2.00 -5.63 -8.75
C GLU A 394 -1.37 -6.10 -10.06
N TYR A 395 -0.11 -6.52 -10.04
CA TYR A 395 0.60 -7.04 -11.21
C TYR A 395 0.82 -8.54 -11.07
N MET A 396 0.16 -9.30 -11.92
CA MET A 396 0.25 -10.76 -12.01
C MET A 396 0.62 -11.16 -13.44
N PHE A 397 1.81 -11.73 -13.59
CA PHE A 397 2.35 -12.18 -14.86
C PHE A 397 3.40 -13.28 -14.63
N LEU A 398 4.15 -13.64 -15.68
CA LEU A 398 5.23 -14.62 -15.58
C LEU A 398 6.34 -14.18 -14.62
N ASP A 399 6.98 -15.14 -13.97
CA ASP A 399 8.17 -14.90 -13.18
C ASP A 399 9.28 -14.24 -14.01
N ASP A 400 10.17 -13.48 -13.36
CA ASP A 400 11.28 -12.74 -13.95
C ASP A 400 10.81 -11.69 -14.97
N THR A 401 9.73 -10.97 -14.63
CA THR A 401 9.20 -9.84 -15.38
C THR A 401 9.03 -8.60 -14.51
N ALA A 402 8.88 -7.45 -15.14
CA ALA A 402 8.71 -6.18 -14.48
C ALA A 402 7.54 -5.39 -15.07
N CYS A 403 6.86 -4.62 -14.26
CA CYS A 403 5.76 -3.76 -14.65
C CYS A 403 6.10 -2.29 -14.40
N ASN A 404 5.92 -1.48 -15.44
CA ASN A 404 6.04 -0.04 -15.36
C ASN A 404 4.66 0.59 -15.19
N LEU A 405 4.50 1.45 -14.20
CA LEU A 405 3.19 1.91 -13.73
C LEU A 405 2.98 3.42 -13.96
N ALA A 406 1.73 3.77 -14.26
CA ALA A 406 1.20 5.13 -14.13
C ALA A 406 -0.29 5.06 -13.77
N SER A 407 -0.82 6.13 -13.16
CA SER A 407 -2.25 6.19 -12.83
C SER A 407 -2.86 7.53 -13.21
N LEU A 408 -4.06 7.46 -13.80
CA LEU A 408 -4.86 8.64 -14.16
C LEU A 408 -5.73 9.06 -12.98
N ASN A 409 -5.82 10.37 -12.72
CA ASN A 409 -6.72 10.94 -11.72
C ASN A 409 -8.10 11.16 -12.36
N LEU A 410 -9.05 10.27 -12.08
CA LEU A 410 -10.37 10.25 -12.73
C LEU A 410 -11.15 11.56 -12.57
N VAL A 411 -11.03 12.25 -11.44
CA VAL A 411 -11.71 13.52 -11.19
C VAL A 411 -11.32 14.61 -12.20
N LYS A 412 -10.10 14.56 -12.76
CA LYS A 412 -9.64 15.55 -13.76
C LYS A 412 -10.28 15.39 -15.16
N PHE A 413 -11.04 14.32 -15.33
CA PHE A 413 -11.81 14.04 -16.56
C PHE A 413 -13.33 14.23 -16.37
N TYR A 414 -13.76 14.63 -15.17
CA TYR A 414 -15.16 14.92 -14.88
C TYR A 414 -15.39 16.43 -14.90
N ASN A 415 -16.50 16.85 -15.51
CA ASN A 415 -16.90 18.24 -15.53
C ASN A 415 -18.10 18.41 -14.59
N ASP A 416 -17.89 19.09 -13.46
CA ASP A 416 -18.92 19.31 -12.44
C ASP A 416 -20.11 20.15 -12.94
N GLU A 417 -19.90 21.09 -13.89
CA GLU A 417 -20.96 21.94 -14.45
C GLU A 417 -21.89 21.16 -15.39
N THR A 418 -21.28 20.38 -16.32
CA THR A 418 -22.06 19.56 -17.27
C THR A 418 -22.47 18.20 -16.73
N THR A 419 -21.91 17.80 -15.58
CA THR A 419 -22.11 16.51 -14.92
C THR A 419 -21.79 15.31 -15.81
N LYS A 420 -20.78 15.45 -16.66
CA LYS A 420 -20.35 14.42 -17.60
C LYS A 420 -18.87 14.12 -17.46
N PHE A 421 -18.57 12.86 -17.61
CA PHE A 421 -17.20 12.39 -17.74
C PHE A 421 -16.74 12.53 -19.21
N ASP A 422 -15.58 13.14 -19.43
CA ASP A 422 -15.03 13.39 -20.75
C ASP A 422 -14.26 12.13 -21.23
N THR A 423 -14.97 11.26 -21.94
CA THR A 423 -14.41 10.01 -22.46
C THR A 423 -13.37 10.21 -23.56
N GLU A 424 -13.44 11.31 -24.31
CA GLU A 424 -12.47 11.61 -25.37
C GLU A 424 -11.14 12.04 -24.77
N LYS A 425 -11.17 13.00 -23.83
CA LYS A 425 -9.99 13.45 -23.09
C LYS A 425 -9.35 12.28 -22.31
N TYR A 426 -10.17 11.42 -21.68
CA TYR A 426 -9.72 10.24 -20.94
C TYR A 426 -9.03 9.23 -21.89
N SER A 427 -9.64 8.90 -23.01
CA SER A 427 -9.08 7.99 -24.02
C SER A 427 -7.78 8.52 -24.61
N HIS A 428 -7.70 9.83 -24.87
CA HIS A 428 -6.48 10.47 -25.37
C HIS A 428 -5.33 10.37 -24.35
N ALA A 429 -5.59 10.67 -23.08
CA ALA A 429 -4.61 10.52 -22.01
C ALA A 429 -4.13 9.06 -21.85
N ILE A 430 -5.05 8.07 -21.89
CA ILE A 430 -4.70 6.66 -21.85
C ILE A 430 -3.75 6.29 -22.98
N ARG A 431 -4.07 6.72 -24.22
CA ARG A 431 -3.24 6.42 -25.39
C ARG A 431 -1.83 6.96 -25.23
N LEU A 432 -1.68 8.24 -24.84
CA LEU A 432 -0.36 8.86 -24.66
C LEU A 432 0.45 8.22 -23.55
N TRP A 433 -0.18 7.88 -22.43
CA TRP A 433 0.52 7.25 -21.33
C TRP A 433 0.85 5.77 -21.59
N THR A 434 0.07 5.07 -22.41
CA THR A 434 0.45 3.74 -22.90
C THR A 434 1.75 3.81 -23.71
N VAL A 435 1.89 4.85 -24.57
CA VAL A 435 3.13 5.11 -25.31
C VAL A 435 4.28 5.48 -24.38
N ALA A 436 4.04 6.32 -23.35
CA ALA A 436 5.08 6.71 -22.38
C ALA A 436 5.62 5.49 -21.60
N LEU A 437 4.73 4.59 -21.15
CA LEU A 437 5.13 3.39 -20.45
C LEU A 437 5.87 2.43 -21.36
N GLU A 438 5.47 2.25 -22.61
CA GLU A 438 6.17 1.45 -23.60
C GLU A 438 7.60 1.98 -23.88
N ILE A 439 7.75 3.29 -24.06
CA ILE A 439 9.08 3.93 -24.19
C ILE A 439 9.92 3.70 -22.93
N SER A 440 9.29 3.70 -21.75
CA SER A 440 9.98 3.47 -20.49
C SER A 440 10.52 2.03 -20.39
N VAL A 441 9.82 1.03 -20.93
CA VAL A 441 10.35 -0.35 -21.05
C VAL A 441 11.58 -0.38 -21.97
N LEU A 442 11.53 0.36 -23.07
CA LEU A 442 12.61 0.44 -24.05
C LEU A 442 13.91 0.98 -23.46
N MET A 443 13.82 1.98 -22.58
CA MET A 443 15.00 2.67 -22.00
C MET A 443 15.54 2.01 -20.72
N ALA A 444 14.86 1.02 -20.18
CA ALA A 444 15.11 0.50 -18.82
C ALA A 444 16.30 -0.44 -18.72
N GLN A 445 16.89 -0.49 -17.51
CA GLN A 445 17.75 -1.58 -17.05
C GLN A 445 17.09 -2.40 -15.94
N PHE A 446 17.58 -3.64 -15.73
CA PHE A 446 16.98 -4.63 -14.84
C PHE A 446 18.04 -5.35 -14.00
N PRO A 447 17.69 -5.89 -12.81
CA PRO A 447 18.66 -6.43 -11.84
C PRO A 447 19.30 -7.78 -12.22
N SER A 448 18.79 -8.45 -13.25
CA SER A 448 19.31 -9.74 -13.76
C SER A 448 19.11 -9.87 -15.26
N GLU A 449 19.86 -10.78 -15.87
CA GLU A 449 19.75 -11.12 -17.29
C GLU A 449 18.35 -11.63 -17.64
N ALA A 450 17.80 -12.53 -16.81
CA ALA A 450 16.48 -13.12 -17.04
C ALA A 450 15.37 -12.04 -17.05
N ILE A 451 15.41 -11.11 -16.10
CA ILE A 451 14.39 -10.03 -16.03
C ILE A 451 14.56 -9.08 -17.21
N ALA A 452 15.78 -8.74 -17.60
CA ALA A 452 16.04 -7.87 -18.74
C ALA A 452 15.50 -8.49 -20.03
N GLN A 453 15.80 -9.77 -20.28
CA GLN A 453 15.34 -10.49 -21.48
C GLN A 453 13.82 -10.64 -21.50
N ARG A 454 13.21 -11.09 -20.39
CA ARG A 454 11.75 -11.28 -20.34
C ARG A 454 10.97 -9.96 -20.39
N SER A 455 11.47 -8.90 -19.77
CA SER A 455 10.85 -7.58 -19.89
C SER A 455 10.86 -7.07 -21.33
N TYR A 456 11.93 -7.33 -22.09
CA TYR A 456 11.98 -7.06 -23.52
C TYR A 456 11.03 -7.95 -24.31
N ASP A 457 11.00 -9.25 -23.98
CA ASP A 457 10.22 -10.25 -24.71
C ASP A 457 8.70 -10.06 -24.60
N TYR A 458 8.21 -9.57 -23.44
CA TYR A 458 6.77 -9.43 -23.16
C TYR A 458 6.30 -7.97 -23.07
N ARG A 459 7.17 -7.02 -22.76
CA ARG A 459 6.91 -5.58 -22.72
C ARG A 459 5.67 -5.22 -21.89
N THR A 460 5.59 -5.71 -20.66
CA THR A 460 4.45 -5.53 -19.78
C THR A 460 4.34 -4.13 -19.21
N LEU A 461 3.14 -3.56 -19.26
CA LEU A 461 2.79 -2.24 -18.76
C LEU A 461 1.73 -2.34 -17.68
N GLY A 462 1.63 -1.30 -16.86
CA GLY A 462 0.66 -1.18 -15.78
C GLY A 462 0.03 0.21 -15.71
N LEU A 463 -0.77 0.56 -16.72
CA LEU A 463 -1.55 1.79 -16.67
C LEU A 463 -2.82 1.56 -15.84
N GLY A 464 -3.07 2.42 -14.85
CA GLY A 464 -4.22 2.36 -13.99
C GLY A 464 -4.89 3.71 -13.80
N TYR A 465 -5.76 3.79 -12.80
CA TYR A 465 -6.39 5.03 -12.36
C TYR A 465 -6.48 5.12 -10.84
N ALA A 466 -6.81 6.31 -10.35
CA ALA A 466 -7.08 6.61 -8.95
C ALA A 466 -8.28 7.54 -8.84
N ASN A 467 -8.76 7.72 -7.61
CA ASN A 467 -9.76 8.72 -7.27
C ASN A 467 -11.20 8.40 -7.70
N ILE A 468 -11.54 7.10 -7.86
CA ILE A 468 -12.90 6.67 -8.20
C ILE A 468 -13.89 7.00 -7.09
N GLY A 469 -13.52 6.82 -5.81
CA GLY A 469 -14.38 7.15 -4.68
C GLY A 469 -14.78 8.62 -4.67
N SER A 470 -13.83 9.52 -4.91
CA SER A 470 -14.10 10.96 -5.04
C SER A 470 -14.94 11.29 -6.26
N LEU A 471 -14.70 10.63 -7.39
CA LEU A 471 -15.51 10.81 -8.59
C LEU A 471 -16.98 10.46 -8.32
N LEU A 472 -17.25 9.32 -7.70
CA LEU A 472 -18.62 8.88 -7.37
C LEU A 472 -19.27 9.85 -6.38
N MET A 473 -18.55 10.31 -5.36
CA MET A 473 -19.02 11.31 -4.41
C MET A 473 -19.43 12.61 -5.13
N ARG A 474 -18.60 13.15 -6.04
CA ARG A 474 -18.91 14.33 -6.88
C ARG A 474 -20.12 14.11 -7.79
N MET A 475 -20.36 12.87 -8.23
CA MET A 475 -21.55 12.51 -8.99
C MET A 475 -22.81 12.41 -8.11
N GLY A 476 -22.70 12.45 -6.78
CA GLY A 476 -23.78 12.22 -5.83
C GLY A 476 -24.24 10.76 -5.81
N ILE A 477 -23.33 9.82 -6.02
CA ILE A 477 -23.61 8.37 -6.10
C ILE A 477 -22.91 7.68 -4.93
N PRO A 478 -23.62 6.93 -4.08
CA PRO A 478 -23.00 6.09 -3.07
C PRO A 478 -22.05 5.07 -3.70
N TYR A 479 -20.92 4.81 -3.03
CA TYR A 479 -19.89 3.88 -3.53
C TYR A 479 -20.42 2.45 -3.73
N ASP A 480 -21.34 1.99 -2.90
CA ASP A 480 -21.95 0.67 -2.92
C ASP A 480 -23.23 0.57 -3.78
N ASP A 481 -23.56 1.62 -4.55
CA ASP A 481 -24.69 1.63 -5.50
C ASP A 481 -24.34 0.82 -6.77
N ASN A 482 -25.34 0.15 -7.36
CA ASN A 482 -25.14 -0.56 -8.64
C ASN A 482 -24.68 0.37 -9.78
N ARG A 483 -25.07 1.65 -9.75
CA ARG A 483 -24.58 2.67 -10.70
C ARG A 483 -23.07 2.88 -10.55
N ALA A 484 -22.57 2.89 -9.29
CA ALA A 484 -21.16 3.02 -9.02
C ALA A 484 -20.36 1.85 -9.62
N SER A 485 -20.81 0.62 -9.41
CA SER A 485 -20.22 -0.58 -10.02
C SER A 485 -20.22 -0.52 -11.55
N ALA A 486 -21.33 -0.12 -12.17
CA ALA A 486 -21.44 -0.02 -13.63
C ALA A 486 -20.54 1.09 -14.22
N ILE A 487 -20.43 2.22 -13.55
CA ILE A 487 -19.51 3.32 -13.93
C ILE A 487 -18.06 2.87 -13.78
N CYS A 488 -17.70 2.28 -12.65
CA CYS A 488 -16.34 1.76 -12.43
C CYS A 488 -15.97 0.72 -13.48
N GLY A 489 -16.85 -0.25 -13.74
CA GLY A 489 -16.65 -1.26 -14.78
C GLY A 489 -16.49 -0.65 -16.17
N SER A 490 -17.26 0.38 -16.52
CA SER A 490 -17.13 1.06 -17.82
C SER A 490 -15.83 1.86 -17.94
N LEU A 491 -15.40 2.57 -16.91
CA LEU A 491 -14.14 3.32 -16.90
C LEU A 491 -12.93 2.38 -16.97
N SER A 492 -12.96 1.26 -16.26
CA SER A 492 -11.94 0.20 -16.34
C SER A 492 -11.91 -0.45 -17.73
N SER A 493 -13.08 -0.69 -18.31
CA SER A 493 -13.23 -1.23 -19.67
C SER A 493 -12.65 -0.28 -20.73
N ILE A 494 -12.91 1.04 -20.62
CA ILE A 494 -12.32 2.05 -21.50
C ILE A 494 -10.79 2.09 -21.31
N LEU A 495 -10.30 2.06 -20.07
CA LEU A 495 -8.87 2.03 -19.79
C LEU A 495 -8.18 0.84 -20.49
N GLY A 496 -8.69 -0.37 -20.25
CA GLY A 496 -8.14 -1.59 -20.86
C GLY A 496 -8.26 -1.58 -22.40
N GLY A 497 -9.44 -1.24 -22.92
CA GLY A 497 -9.71 -1.22 -24.35
C GLY A 497 -8.84 -0.21 -25.10
N VAL A 498 -8.72 1.02 -24.61
CA VAL A 498 -7.88 2.04 -25.26
C VAL A 498 -6.39 1.71 -25.14
N SER A 499 -5.93 1.17 -23.99
CA SER A 499 -4.54 0.75 -23.82
C SER A 499 -4.15 -0.36 -24.78
N TYR A 500 -4.98 -1.41 -24.95
CA TYR A 500 -4.71 -2.49 -25.90
C TYR A 500 -4.90 -2.04 -27.35
N ALA A 501 -5.81 -1.12 -27.65
CA ALA A 501 -5.91 -0.50 -28.98
C ALA A 501 -4.64 0.28 -29.35
N ALA A 502 -4.11 1.08 -28.41
CA ALA A 502 -2.82 1.78 -28.56
C ALA A 502 -1.65 0.78 -28.72
N SER A 503 -1.66 -0.32 -27.97
CA SER A 503 -0.67 -1.40 -28.12
C SER A 503 -0.74 -2.06 -29.50
N ALA A 504 -1.92 -2.28 -30.07
CA ALA A 504 -2.09 -2.80 -31.42
C ALA A 504 -1.66 -1.78 -32.48
N GLU A 505 -1.94 -0.49 -32.27
CA GLU A 505 -1.46 0.60 -33.14
C GLU A 505 0.08 0.65 -33.16
N MET A 506 0.73 0.64 -31.98
CA MET A 506 2.20 0.58 -31.91
C MET A 506 2.74 -0.69 -32.57
N SER A 507 2.06 -1.82 -32.42
CA SER A 507 2.44 -3.07 -33.09
C SER A 507 2.41 -2.97 -34.59
N SER A 508 1.52 -2.18 -35.20
CA SER A 508 1.45 -1.98 -36.63
C SER A 508 2.70 -1.29 -37.22
N VAL A 509 3.41 -0.52 -36.39
CA VAL A 509 4.61 0.25 -36.77
C VAL A 509 5.90 -0.40 -36.28
N GLN A 510 5.93 -0.78 -34.99
CA GLN A 510 7.11 -1.31 -34.30
C GLN A 510 7.18 -2.84 -34.28
N GLY A 511 6.12 -3.52 -34.76
CA GLY A 511 5.96 -4.96 -34.61
C GLY A 511 5.43 -5.37 -33.23
N PRO A 512 4.86 -6.58 -33.12
CA PRO A 512 4.36 -7.11 -31.85
C PRO A 512 5.51 -7.44 -30.90
N PHE A 513 5.17 -7.68 -29.62
CA PHE A 513 6.19 -8.15 -28.66
C PHE A 513 6.83 -9.46 -29.11
N PRO A 514 8.13 -9.72 -28.84
CA PRO A 514 8.88 -10.84 -29.43
C PRO A 514 8.22 -12.20 -29.25
N ARG A 515 7.59 -12.49 -28.09
CA ARG A 515 6.90 -13.76 -27.83
C ARG A 515 5.45 -13.84 -28.35
N TYR A 516 4.94 -12.79 -29.00
CA TYR A 516 3.54 -12.72 -29.44
C TYR A 516 3.12 -13.89 -30.33
N LYS A 517 3.95 -14.27 -31.29
CA LYS A 517 3.60 -15.36 -32.23
C LYS A 517 3.25 -16.68 -31.53
N HIS A 518 3.96 -16.98 -30.44
CA HIS A 518 3.72 -18.17 -29.62
C HIS A 518 2.43 -18.07 -28.80
N ASN A 519 2.09 -16.86 -28.37
CA ASN A 519 0.97 -16.59 -27.47
C ASN A 519 -0.28 -16.03 -28.16
N LYS A 520 -0.26 -15.89 -29.51
CA LYS A 520 -1.28 -15.19 -30.30
C LYS A 520 -2.70 -15.64 -29.98
N ASP A 521 -2.95 -16.94 -30.07
CA ASP A 521 -4.32 -17.48 -29.95
C ASP A 521 -4.87 -17.28 -28.54
N ASN A 522 -4.01 -17.49 -27.53
CA ASN A 522 -4.38 -17.29 -26.14
C ASN A 522 -4.62 -15.81 -25.82
N MET A 523 -3.75 -14.93 -26.31
CA MET A 523 -3.94 -13.48 -26.10
C MET A 523 -5.23 -12.97 -26.76
N LEU A 524 -5.51 -13.38 -28.01
CA LEU A 524 -6.76 -13.01 -28.69
C LEU A 524 -8.00 -13.58 -27.99
N ARG A 525 -7.91 -14.81 -27.41
CA ARG A 525 -8.96 -15.37 -26.55
C ARG A 525 -9.29 -14.45 -25.38
N VAL A 526 -8.26 -13.99 -24.66
CA VAL A 526 -8.42 -13.07 -23.52
C VAL A 526 -9.04 -11.75 -23.98
N MET A 527 -8.57 -11.16 -25.08
CA MET A 527 -9.15 -9.92 -25.62
C MET A 527 -10.63 -10.08 -26.01
N ARG A 528 -11.01 -11.22 -26.62
CA ARG A 528 -12.42 -11.51 -26.91
C ARG A 528 -13.26 -11.67 -25.64
N ASN A 529 -12.71 -12.25 -24.58
CA ASN A 529 -13.40 -12.35 -23.28
C ASN A 529 -13.63 -10.97 -22.64
N HIS A 530 -12.66 -10.08 -22.69
CA HIS A 530 -12.85 -8.69 -22.24
C HIS A 530 -13.94 -7.96 -23.05
N ARG A 531 -13.95 -8.16 -24.38
CA ARG A 531 -15.02 -7.63 -25.25
C ARG A 531 -16.39 -8.16 -24.82
N ARG A 532 -16.52 -9.46 -24.54
CA ARG A 532 -17.77 -10.07 -24.07
C ARG A 532 -18.23 -9.47 -22.75
N ALA A 533 -17.30 -9.22 -21.82
CA ALA A 533 -17.62 -8.56 -20.56
C ALA A 533 -18.14 -7.12 -20.75
N ALA A 534 -17.59 -6.35 -21.70
CA ALA A 534 -18.09 -5.04 -22.06
C ALA A 534 -19.51 -5.05 -22.63
N TYR A 535 -19.90 -6.16 -23.25
CA TYR A 535 -21.25 -6.40 -23.80
C TYR A 535 -22.18 -7.17 -22.84
N ASN A 536 -21.70 -7.50 -21.63
CA ASN A 536 -22.41 -8.34 -20.66
C ASN A 536 -22.96 -9.63 -21.29
N ALA A 537 -22.11 -10.32 -22.04
CA ALA A 537 -22.47 -11.54 -22.77
C ALA A 537 -22.84 -12.67 -21.80
N PRO A 538 -23.69 -13.62 -22.23
CA PRO A 538 -24.06 -14.78 -21.43
C PRO A 538 -22.85 -15.72 -21.21
N SER A 539 -22.91 -16.51 -20.13
CA SER A 539 -21.79 -17.35 -19.65
C SER A 539 -21.23 -18.31 -20.70
N GLU A 540 -22.09 -18.86 -21.54
CA GLU A 540 -21.73 -19.83 -22.59
C GLU A 540 -20.89 -19.25 -23.73
N GLU A 541 -20.80 -17.93 -23.84
CA GLU A 541 -19.99 -17.27 -24.87
C GLU A 541 -18.52 -17.11 -24.44
N TYR A 542 -18.22 -17.18 -23.14
CA TYR A 542 -16.84 -16.98 -22.67
C TYR A 542 -15.98 -18.21 -22.98
N GLU A 543 -14.74 -17.95 -23.42
CA GLU A 543 -13.79 -18.97 -23.84
C GLU A 543 -12.85 -19.35 -22.68
N GLY A 544 -12.94 -20.59 -22.16
CA GLY A 544 -11.98 -21.15 -21.21
C GLY A 544 -11.96 -20.46 -19.84
N LEU A 545 -13.12 -20.10 -19.33
CA LEU A 545 -13.31 -19.55 -17.98
C LEU A 545 -14.20 -20.47 -17.16
N THR A 546 -13.78 -20.79 -15.94
CA THR A 546 -14.60 -21.53 -14.95
C THR A 546 -15.52 -20.61 -14.17
N VAL A 547 -15.12 -19.36 -13.98
CA VAL A 547 -15.92 -18.33 -13.35
C VAL A 547 -16.32 -17.28 -14.39
N THR A 548 -17.64 -17.12 -14.59
CA THR A 548 -18.16 -16.10 -15.50
C THR A 548 -17.95 -14.71 -14.90
N PRO A 549 -17.27 -13.78 -15.60
CA PRO A 549 -17.11 -12.43 -15.11
C PRO A 549 -18.45 -11.69 -15.10
N ARG A 550 -18.62 -10.79 -14.15
CA ARG A 550 -19.76 -9.87 -14.13
C ARG A 550 -19.50 -8.76 -15.15
N GLY A 551 -20.33 -8.72 -16.21
CA GLY A 551 -20.25 -7.71 -17.25
C GLY A 551 -20.80 -6.35 -16.83
N ILE A 552 -20.67 -5.35 -17.71
CA ILE A 552 -21.23 -4.02 -17.48
C ILE A 552 -22.77 -4.08 -17.58
N ASP A 553 -23.46 -3.77 -16.48
CA ASP A 553 -24.91 -3.74 -16.46
C ASP A 553 -25.44 -2.45 -17.11
N SER A 554 -26.04 -2.61 -18.29
CA SER A 554 -26.60 -1.50 -19.09
C SER A 554 -27.76 -0.77 -18.40
N ASN A 555 -28.42 -1.36 -17.41
CA ASN A 555 -29.50 -0.72 -16.67
C ASN A 555 -28.99 0.39 -15.73
N TYR A 556 -27.75 0.29 -15.31
CA TYR A 556 -27.13 1.21 -14.35
C TYR A 556 -26.00 2.04 -14.95
N CYS A 557 -25.48 1.66 -16.12
CA CYS A 557 -24.40 2.38 -16.79
C CYS A 557 -24.93 3.52 -17.66
N PRO A 558 -24.40 4.74 -17.57
CA PRO A 558 -24.70 5.80 -18.55
C PRO A 558 -24.35 5.34 -19.98
N GLU A 559 -25.30 5.49 -20.90
CA GLU A 559 -25.18 4.98 -22.27
C GLU A 559 -23.92 5.44 -23.00
N TYR A 560 -23.50 6.69 -22.77
CA TYR A 560 -22.28 7.22 -23.43
C TYR A 560 -20.99 6.53 -22.92
N LEU A 561 -20.93 6.10 -21.65
CA LEU A 561 -19.83 5.33 -21.09
C LEU A 561 -19.85 3.89 -21.62
N LEU A 562 -21.01 3.26 -21.62
CA LEU A 562 -21.19 1.91 -22.15
C LEU A 562 -20.79 1.83 -23.63
N SER A 563 -21.27 2.78 -24.43
CA SER A 563 -20.93 2.85 -25.87
C SER A 563 -19.44 3.06 -26.10
N ALA A 564 -18.77 3.91 -25.30
CA ALA A 564 -17.33 4.10 -25.37
C ALA A 564 -16.57 2.83 -25.02
N ALA A 565 -16.98 2.15 -23.94
CA ALA A 565 -16.40 0.86 -23.50
C ALA A 565 -16.52 -0.22 -24.58
N GLN A 566 -17.68 -0.39 -25.17
CA GLN A 566 -17.91 -1.37 -26.22
C GLN A 566 -17.09 -1.08 -27.49
N LYS A 567 -17.09 0.18 -27.92
CA LYS A 567 -16.35 0.63 -29.12
C LYS A 567 -14.85 0.38 -29.03
N CYS A 568 -14.23 0.65 -27.87
CA CYS A 568 -12.79 0.44 -27.74
C CYS A 568 -12.42 -1.04 -27.79
N TRP A 569 -13.22 -1.95 -27.23
CA TRP A 569 -12.96 -3.38 -27.31
C TRP A 569 -13.26 -3.98 -28.69
N ASP A 570 -14.22 -3.43 -29.45
CA ASP A 570 -14.40 -3.77 -30.86
C ASP A 570 -13.13 -3.43 -31.67
N GLN A 571 -12.54 -2.27 -31.40
CA GLN A 571 -11.28 -1.84 -32.01
C GLN A 571 -10.12 -2.76 -31.60
N VAL A 572 -10.00 -3.13 -30.31
CA VAL A 572 -8.95 -4.06 -29.83
C VAL A 572 -8.96 -5.36 -30.58
N VAL A 573 -10.13 -6.01 -30.72
CA VAL A 573 -10.24 -7.29 -31.41
C VAL A 573 -9.90 -7.11 -32.89
N THR A 574 -10.45 -6.07 -33.53
CA THR A 574 -10.23 -5.82 -34.98
C THR A 574 -8.78 -5.54 -35.30
N GLU A 575 -8.11 -4.66 -34.56
CA GLU A 575 -6.73 -4.26 -34.85
C GLU A 575 -5.73 -5.31 -34.30
N GLY A 576 -6.05 -5.97 -33.17
CA GLY A 576 -5.22 -7.03 -32.62
C GLY A 576 -5.13 -8.26 -33.51
N GLU A 577 -6.22 -8.64 -34.22
CA GLU A 577 -6.21 -9.72 -35.20
C GLU A 577 -5.31 -9.41 -36.41
N LYS A 578 -5.23 -8.14 -36.83
CA LYS A 578 -4.42 -7.69 -37.98
C LYS A 578 -2.94 -7.55 -37.62
N HIS A 579 -2.66 -6.86 -36.52
CA HIS A 579 -1.32 -6.38 -36.21
C HIS A 579 -0.65 -7.07 -35.01
N GLY A 580 -1.43 -7.80 -34.21
CA GLY A 580 -0.99 -8.26 -32.89
C GLY A 580 -0.88 -7.11 -31.89
N PHE A 581 -0.17 -7.34 -30.81
CA PHE A 581 -0.01 -6.35 -29.73
C PHE A 581 1.47 -6.12 -29.42
N ARG A 582 1.82 -4.86 -29.11
CA ARG A 582 3.16 -4.47 -28.69
C ARG A 582 3.47 -4.91 -27.25
N ASN A 583 2.44 -5.10 -26.42
CA ASN A 583 2.53 -5.36 -25.00
C ASN A 583 1.69 -6.59 -24.63
N ALA A 584 2.27 -7.53 -23.89
CA ALA A 584 1.57 -8.72 -23.42
C ALA A 584 0.54 -8.42 -22.32
N GLN A 585 0.79 -7.35 -21.54
CA GLN A 585 -0.14 -6.80 -20.55
C GLN A 585 -0.03 -5.27 -20.58
N ALA A 586 -1.15 -4.55 -20.44
CA ALA A 586 -1.18 -3.11 -20.59
C ALA A 586 -1.67 -2.36 -19.34
N THR A 587 -2.53 -2.97 -18.52
CA THR A 587 -3.22 -2.28 -17.42
C THR A 587 -3.13 -3.02 -16.10
N VAL A 588 -3.09 -2.25 -15.01
CA VAL A 588 -3.28 -2.71 -13.61
C VAL A 588 -4.00 -1.63 -12.83
N ILE A 589 -4.65 -1.98 -11.72
CA ILE A 589 -5.16 -1.00 -10.77
C ILE A 589 -4.26 -1.00 -9.54
N ALA A 590 -3.27 -0.11 -9.55
CA ALA A 590 -2.33 0.04 -8.45
C ALA A 590 -2.96 0.77 -7.25
N PRO A 591 -2.45 0.58 -6.01
CA PRO A 591 -2.92 1.30 -4.82
C PRO A 591 -2.76 2.81 -4.88
N THR A 592 -1.82 3.34 -5.68
CA THR A 592 -1.58 4.79 -5.89
C THR A 592 -1.36 5.61 -4.61
N GLY A 593 -0.68 5.03 -3.59
CA GLY A 593 -0.46 5.73 -2.33
C GLY A 593 0.31 7.05 -2.48
N THR A 594 1.61 6.98 -2.79
CA THR A 594 2.49 8.14 -2.93
C THR A 594 2.10 9.02 -4.11
N ILE A 595 1.84 8.44 -5.29
CA ILE A 595 1.49 9.22 -6.47
C ILE A 595 0.09 9.80 -6.41
N GLY A 596 -0.83 9.21 -5.64
CA GLY A 596 -2.13 9.80 -5.35
C GLY A 596 -1.99 11.15 -4.62
N ILE A 597 -1.04 11.25 -3.67
CA ILE A 597 -0.75 12.52 -2.99
C ILE A 597 -0.16 13.54 -3.97
N VAL A 598 0.75 13.13 -4.86
CA VAL A 598 1.30 14.02 -5.90
C VAL A 598 0.20 14.56 -6.81
N MET A 599 -0.83 13.75 -7.09
CA MET A 599 -1.97 14.15 -7.92
C MET A 599 -3.11 14.84 -7.14
N ASP A 600 -2.94 15.04 -5.83
CA ASP A 600 -3.97 15.61 -4.95
C ASP A 600 -5.28 14.80 -4.98
N CYS A 601 -5.15 13.47 -4.95
CA CYS A 601 -6.29 12.55 -4.90
C CYS A 601 -6.77 12.36 -3.47
N ASP A 602 -8.07 12.53 -3.24
CA ASP A 602 -8.70 12.24 -1.94
C ASP A 602 -8.82 10.72 -1.70
N THR A 603 -9.05 9.93 -2.75
CA THR A 603 -9.13 8.47 -2.68
C THR A 603 -8.06 7.80 -3.56
N THR A 604 -7.60 6.61 -3.18
CA THR A 604 -6.48 5.91 -3.82
C THR A 604 -6.96 4.67 -4.57
N GLY A 605 -6.37 4.41 -5.73
CA GLY A 605 -6.72 3.26 -6.56
C GLY A 605 -8.21 3.18 -6.83
N ILE A 606 -8.77 1.99 -6.61
CA ILE A 606 -10.19 1.67 -6.77
C ILE A 606 -10.96 1.80 -5.44
N GLU A 607 -10.29 2.18 -4.36
CA GLU A 607 -10.87 2.19 -3.02
C GLU A 607 -11.88 3.32 -2.80
N PRO A 608 -12.86 3.14 -1.89
CA PRO A 608 -13.64 4.24 -1.35
C PRO A 608 -12.77 5.15 -0.48
N ASP A 609 -13.29 6.27 -0.02
CA ASP A 609 -12.57 7.05 0.97
C ASP A 609 -12.42 6.26 2.27
N PHE A 610 -11.24 6.36 2.87
CA PHE A 610 -10.95 5.75 4.16
C PHE A 610 -11.71 6.43 5.30
N ALA A 611 -11.69 7.76 5.30
CA ALA A 611 -12.44 8.66 6.18
C ALA A 611 -12.46 10.06 5.55
N LEU A 612 -13.50 10.85 5.81
CA LEU A 612 -13.64 12.21 5.26
C LEU A 612 -12.52 13.14 5.70
N VAL A 613 -11.96 12.91 6.90
CA VAL A 613 -10.80 13.62 7.43
C VAL A 613 -9.73 12.59 7.80
N LYS A 614 -8.55 12.72 7.23
CA LYS A 614 -7.42 11.82 7.42
C LYS A 614 -6.22 12.55 8.00
N PHE A 615 -5.40 11.85 8.76
CA PHE A 615 -4.15 12.35 9.29
C PHE A 615 -2.99 11.52 8.74
N LYS A 616 -1.96 12.18 8.25
CA LYS A 616 -0.76 11.53 7.73
C LYS A 616 0.47 12.06 8.45
N THR A 617 1.25 11.15 9.04
CA THR A 617 2.57 11.48 9.59
C THR A 617 3.55 11.70 8.45
N LEU A 618 4.26 12.82 8.48
CA LEU A 618 5.27 13.18 7.49
C LEU A 618 6.63 12.60 7.88
N ALA A 619 7.45 12.27 6.88
CA ALA A 619 8.78 11.68 7.09
C ALA A 619 9.75 12.54 7.92
N GLY A 620 9.53 13.83 7.99
CA GLY A 620 10.33 14.77 8.79
C GLY A 620 9.77 15.08 10.20
N GLY A 621 8.75 14.30 10.61
CA GLY A 621 7.94 14.63 11.78
C GLY A 621 6.81 15.61 11.42
N GLY A 622 5.81 15.69 12.28
CA GLY A 622 4.60 16.50 12.04
C GLY A 622 3.47 15.69 11.40
N MET A 623 2.28 16.26 11.45
CA MET A 623 1.05 15.63 11.00
C MET A 623 0.40 16.48 9.92
N LEU A 624 0.03 15.86 8.79
CA LEU A 624 -0.74 16.50 7.73
C LEU A 624 -2.19 16.06 7.84
N ARG A 625 -3.09 17.01 8.03
CA ARG A 625 -4.54 16.79 7.98
C ARG A 625 -5.01 16.89 6.54
N ILE A 626 -5.61 15.81 6.03
CA ILE A 626 -6.14 15.72 4.67
C ILE A 626 -7.67 15.66 4.78
N ILE A 627 -8.34 16.61 4.13
CA ILE A 627 -9.80 16.71 4.09
C ILE A 627 -10.23 16.36 2.68
N ASN A 628 -11.29 15.54 2.53
CA ASN A 628 -11.82 15.20 1.22
C ASN A 628 -12.43 16.44 0.54
N GLN A 629 -11.77 16.91 -0.52
CA GLN A 629 -12.15 18.10 -1.27
C GLN A 629 -13.42 17.90 -2.11
N SER A 630 -13.88 16.66 -2.25
CA SER A 630 -15.10 16.34 -3.00
C SER A 630 -16.37 16.60 -2.22
N VAL A 631 -16.30 16.74 -0.88
CA VAL A 631 -17.48 16.96 -0.02
C VAL A 631 -18.27 18.22 -0.41
N PRO A 632 -17.69 19.41 -0.52
CA PRO A 632 -18.44 20.59 -0.92
C PRO A 632 -19.09 20.47 -2.31
N VAL A 633 -18.39 19.85 -3.26
CA VAL A 633 -18.90 19.63 -4.62
C VAL A 633 -20.08 18.63 -4.62
N ALA A 634 -19.98 17.59 -3.79
CA ALA A 634 -21.06 16.62 -3.62
C ALA A 634 -22.31 17.25 -2.99
N LEU A 635 -22.14 18.12 -2.00
CA LEU A 635 -23.24 18.85 -1.37
C LEU A 635 -23.96 19.77 -2.36
N ASP A 636 -23.20 20.53 -3.18
CA ASP A 636 -23.78 21.32 -4.27
C ASP A 636 -24.55 20.44 -5.27
N ARG A 637 -23.98 19.30 -5.64
CA ARG A 637 -24.61 18.32 -6.53
C ARG A 637 -25.93 17.76 -5.97
N LEU A 638 -26.02 17.58 -4.65
CA LEU A 638 -27.23 17.11 -3.94
C LEU A 638 -28.25 18.22 -3.69
N GLY A 639 -27.92 19.48 -4.05
CA GLY A 639 -28.82 20.63 -4.01
C GLY A 639 -28.81 21.41 -2.68
N TYR A 640 -27.74 21.31 -1.88
CA TYR A 640 -27.50 22.19 -0.73
C TYR A 640 -26.98 23.54 -1.21
N ASP A 641 -27.46 24.61 -0.61
CA ASP A 641 -26.94 25.95 -0.91
C ASP A 641 -25.58 26.20 -0.23
N SER A 642 -24.92 27.30 -0.58
CA SER A 642 -23.57 27.62 -0.09
C SER A 642 -23.49 27.75 1.43
N VAL A 643 -24.56 28.27 2.08
CA VAL A 643 -24.60 28.45 3.55
C VAL A 643 -24.75 27.08 4.23
N GLN A 644 -25.66 26.26 3.74
CA GLN A 644 -25.87 24.90 4.24
C GLN A 644 -24.58 24.07 4.07
N SER A 645 -23.93 24.19 2.92
CA SER A 645 -22.68 23.46 2.63
C SER A 645 -21.55 23.91 3.57
N GLU A 646 -21.41 25.20 3.85
CA GLU A 646 -20.41 25.74 4.79
C GLU A 646 -20.68 25.23 6.22
N GLU A 647 -21.93 25.28 6.69
CA GLU A 647 -22.29 24.78 8.02
C GLU A 647 -22.10 23.27 8.17
N ILE A 648 -22.34 22.47 7.11
CA ILE A 648 -22.05 21.03 7.10
C ILE A 648 -20.53 20.80 7.13
N VAL A 649 -19.77 21.51 6.33
CA VAL A 649 -18.31 21.38 6.28
C VAL A 649 -17.69 21.77 7.63
N ASP A 650 -18.11 22.89 8.21
CA ASP A 650 -17.64 23.32 9.54
C ASP A 650 -17.95 22.29 10.64
N TYR A 651 -19.10 21.62 10.55
CA TYR A 651 -19.46 20.54 11.46
C TYR A 651 -18.48 19.35 11.33
N VAL A 652 -18.08 19.01 10.10
CA VAL A 652 -17.18 17.86 9.83
C VAL A 652 -15.74 18.17 10.22
N ILE A 653 -15.23 19.32 9.80
CA ILE A 653 -13.80 19.64 9.89
C ILE A 653 -13.45 20.65 11.01
N GLY A 654 -14.47 21.28 11.59
CA GLY A 654 -14.28 22.38 12.55
C GLY A 654 -13.93 23.70 11.88
N THR A 655 -14.13 24.78 12.63
CA THR A 655 -13.88 26.14 12.17
C THR A 655 -12.38 26.51 12.13
N GLY A 656 -11.52 25.72 12.76
CA GLY A 656 -10.08 26.00 12.84
C GLY A 656 -9.69 27.25 13.61
N THR A 657 -10.58 27.77 14.46
CA THR A 657 -10.32 28.99 15.24
C THR A 657 -10.93 28.92 16.65
N PHE A 658 -10.27 29.58 17.63
CA PHE A 658 -10.86 29.79 18.95
C PHE A 658 -11.95 30.87 18.95
N SER A 659 -12.07 31.64 17.87
CA SER A 659 -13.05 32.74 17.80
C SER A 659 -14.47 32.15 17.69
N GLY A 660 -15.36 32.50 18.61
CA GLY A 660 -16.72 31.98 18.65
C GLY A 660 -16.88 30.61 19.27
N ALA A 661 -15.80 29.89 19.61
CA ALA A 661 -15.88 28.58 20.20
C ALA A 661 -16.61 28.56 21.55
N PRO A 662 -17.49 27.58 21.79
CA PRO A 662 -18.19 27.47 23.06
C PRO A 662 -17.22 27.08 24.18
N GLY A 663 -17.42 27.65 25.37
CA GLY A 663 -16.63 27.35 26.57
C GLY A 663 -15.17 27.79 26.50
N ILE A 664 -14.39 27.33 25.54
CA ILE A 664 -12.97 27.62 25.36
C ILE A 664 -12.75 28.46 24.11
N ASN A 665 -12.71 29.77 24.29
CA ASN A 665 -12.49 30.74 23.22
C ASN A 665 -11.42 31.78 23.64
N ARG A 666 -11.04 32.64 22.70
CA ARG A 666 -10.00 33.65 22.92
C ARG A 666 -10.24 34.48 24.20
N GLU A 667 -11.49 34.88 24.47
CA GLU A 667 -11.82 35.68 25.66
C GLU A 667 -11.73 34.85 26.94
N SER A 668 -12.18 33.58 26.92
CA SER A 668 -12.11 32.70 28.07
C SER A 668 -10.67 32.33 28.41
N LEU A 669 -9.83 32.05 27.41
CA LEU A 669 -8.40 31.79 27.57
C LEU A 669 -7.67 33.01 28.16
N LYS A 670 -7.96 34.23 27.71
CA LYS A 670 -7.44 35.47 28.31
C LYS A 670 -7.86 35.64 29.77
N ARG A 671 -9.11 35.35 30.11
CA ARG A 671 -9.59 35.39 31.50
C ARG A 671 -8.86 34.37 32.39
N LYS A 672 -8.37 33.28 31.83
CA LYS A 672 -7.57 32.27 32.54
C LYS A 672 -6.08 32.61 32.58
N GLY A 673 -5.66 33.74 32.00
CA GLY A 673 -4.33 34.28 32.09
C GLY A 673 -3.42 34.14 30.89
N LEU A 674 -3.89 33.56 29.78
CA LEU A 674 -3.12 33.50 28.55
C LEU A 674 -3.07 34.84 27.84
N THR A 675 -1.95 35.17 27.21
CA THR A 675 -1.76 36.39 26.42
C THR A 675 -2.22 36.20 24.96
N ASP A 676 -2.47 37.35 24.29
CA ASP A 676 -2.83 37.30 22.85
C ASP A 676 -1.77 36.59 22.02
N ASP A 677 -0.48 36.87 22.26
CA ASP A 677 0.64 36.26 21.54
C ASP A 677 0.65 34.71 21.65
N ILE A 678 0.37 34.18 22.85
CA ILE A 678 0.28 32.75 23.10
C ILE A 678 -0.94 32.18 22.37
N ILE A 679 -2.10 32.83 22.45
CA ILE A 679 -3.33 32.37 21.79
C ILE A 679 -3.14 32.40 20.27
N ASP A 680 -2.52 33.45 19.71
CA ASP A 680 -2.21 33.52 18.27
C ASP A 680 -1.23 32.40 17.85
N SER A 681 -0.23 32.10 18.68
CA SER A 681 0.70 30.99 18.46
C SER A 681 -0.03 29.65 18.47
N LEU A 682 -0.91 29.39 19.41
CA LEU A 682 -1.73 28.18 19.48
C LEU A 682 -2.67 28.09 18.27
N GLU A 683 -3.33 29.18 17.91
CA GLU A 683 -4.27 29.22 16.79
C GLU A 683 -3.58 28.92 15.45
N SER A 684 -2.36 29.40 15.25
CA SER A 684 -1.56 29.09 14.07
C SER A 684 -1.19 27.61 13.92
N GLN A 685 -1.30 26.83 14.99
CA GLN A 685 -0.92 25.41 15.02
C GLN A 685 -2.12 24.47 15.08
N ILE A 686 -3.36 24.96 15.07
CA ILE A 686 -4.58 24.13 15.13
C ILE A 686 -4.55 23.02 14.07
N SER A 687 -4.09 23.32 12.85
CA SER A 687 -4.01 22.35 11.75
C SER A 687 -3.10 21.14 12.02
N SER A 688 -2.19 21.26 12.98
CA SER A 688 -1.22 20.21 13.34
C SER A 688 -1.68 19.35 14.52
N PHE A 689 -2.83 19.65 15.12
CA PHE A 689 -3.35 18.93 16.27
C PHE A 689 -4.74 18.35 16.01
N THR A 690 -5.18 17.44 16.88
CA THR A 690 -6.47 16.75 16.77
C THR A 690 -7.45 17.09 17.88
N SER A 691 -6.99 17.83 18.91
CA SER A 691 -7.84 18.28 20.01
C SER A 691 -7.26 19.49 20.74
N VAL A 692 -8.13 20.24 21.40
CA VAL A 692 -7.74 21.41 22.23
C VAL A 692 -6.83 20.97 23.37
N GLY A 693 -7.07 19.79 23.97
CA GLY A 693 -6.25 19.25 25.06
C GLY A 693 -4.82 18.92 24.65
N LEU A 694 -4.62 18.45 23.41
CA LEU A 694 -3.27 18.21 22.85
C LEU A 694 -2.59 19.51 22.43
N LEU A 695 -3.36 20.52 22.02
CA LEU A 695 -2.85 21.82 21.59
C LEU A 695 -2.48 22.70 22.78
N VAL A 696 -3.32 22.76 23.83
CA VAL A 696 -3.14 23.64 24.99
C VAL A 696 -2.41 22.87 26.11
N THR A 697 -1.13 22.62 25.90
CA THR A 697 -0.25 21.93 26.86
C THR A 697 0.81 22.84 27.42
N PRO A 698 1.46 22.51 28.57
CA PRO A 698 2.55 23.32 29.10
C PRO A 698 3.70 23.57 28.12
N SER A 699 4.04 22.61 27.30
CA SER A 699 5.09 22.74 26.28
C SER A 699 4.72 23.72 25.16
N MET A 700 3.43 23.79 24.78
CA MET A 700 2.93 24.67 23.72
C MET A 700 2.68 26.11 24.24
N VAL A 701 2.23 26.24 25.47
CA VAL A 701 1.98 27.55 26.13
C VAL A 701 3.29 28.20 26.62
N GLY A 702 4.28 27.38 26.89
CA GLY A 702 5.57 27.74 27.45
C GLY A 702 5.67 27.33 28.94
N THR A 703 6.66 26.50 29.25
CA THR A 703 6.87 25.87 30.57
C THR A 703 7.05 26.94 31.65
N ASP A 704 7.93 27.93 31.45
CA ASP A 704 8.16 29.01 32.36
C ASP A 704 6.91 29.85 32.62
N PHE A 705 6.14 30.15 31.56
CA PHE A 705 4.89 30.87 31.67
C PHE A 705 3.84 30.09 32.47
N CYS A 706 3.77 28.77 32.28
CA CYS A 706 2.87 27.92 33.06
C CYS A 706 3.20 27.92 34.55
N VAL A 707 4.48 27.88 34.91
CA VAL A 707 4.92 27.94 36.33
C VAL A 707 4.70 29.34 36.93
N GLU A 708 5.20 30.38 36.24
CA GLU A 708 5.20 31.75 36.79
C GLU A 708 3.81 32.42 36.78
N LYS A 709 3.04 32.24 35.74
CA LYS A 709 1.77 32.93 35.49
C LYS A 709 0.54 32.10 35.78
N LEU A 710 0.55 30.81 35.32
CA LEU A 710 -0.59 29.94 35.50
C LEU A 710 -0.51 29.08 36.77
N ARG A 711 0.59 29.19 37.54
CA ARG A 711 0.82 28.55 38.84
C ARG A 711 0.77 27.01 38.76
N VAL A 712 1.22 26.46 37.63
CA VAL A 712 1.44 25.01 37.50
C VAL A 712 2.68 24.66 38.31
N LYS A 713 2.63 23.60 39.08
CA LYS A 713 3.82 23.14 39.83
C LYS A 713 4.85 22.55 38.86
N GLU A 714 6.14 22.79 39.10
CA GLU A 714 7.24 22.33 38.26
C GLU A 714 7.18 20.82 37.98
N GLU A 715 6.78 19.99 38.97
CA GLU A 715 6.63 18.55 38.85
C GLU A 715 5.59 18.07 37.80
N PHE A 716 4.66 18.95 37.39
CA PHE A 716 3.60 18.65 36.44
C PHE A 716 3.88 19.17 35.02
N VAL A 717 4.87 20.04 34.84
CA VAL A 717 5.14 20.69 33.55
C VAL A 717 5.61 19.68 32.49
N ASP A 718 6.41 18.68 32.90
CA ASP A 718 6.90 17.62 32.03
C ASP A 718 6.08 16.33 32.14
N ASN A 719 4.97 16.34 32.88
CA ASN A 719 4.11 15.18 33.02
C ASN A 719 3.09 15.12 31.85
N TRP A 720 3.24 14.17 30.95
CA TRP A 720 2.38 13.99 29.80
C TRP A 720 0.90 13.67 30.14
N ASN A 721 0.62 13.20 31.37
CA ASN A 721 -0.74 12.99 31.88
C ASN A 721 -1.37 14.26 32.48
N PHE A 722 -0.63 15.37 32.54
CA PHE A 722 -1.15 16.61 33.12
C PHE A 722 -2.02 17.37 32.12
N ASP A 723 -3.29 17.56 32.44
CA ASP A 723 -4.23 18.38 31.68
C ASP A 723 -4.21 19.83 32.12
N LEU A 724 -3.65 20.72 31.29
CA LEU A 724 -3.59 22.13 31.54
C LEU A 724 -4.98 22.80 31.53
N LEU A 725 -5.88 22.33 30.69
CA LEU A 725 -7.25 22.86 30.60
C LEU A 725 -8.05 22.56 31.86
N GLU A 726 -7.94 21.35 32.39
CA GLU A 726 -8.54 20.96 33.67
C GLU A 726 -7.94 21.79 34.82
N HIS A 727 -6.61 21.99 34.85
CA HIS A 727 -5.93 22.86 35.80
C HIS A 727 -6.46 24.29 35.74
N LEU A 728 -6.73 24.82 34.54
CA LEU A 728 -7.33 26.14 34.35
C LEU A 728 -8.82 26.18 34.73
N GLY A 729 -9.42 25.04 35.10
CA GLY A 729 -10.77 24.92 35.59
C GLY A 729 -11.82 24.88 34.48
N TYR A 730 -11.47 24.35 33.33
CA TYR A 730 -12.46 23.98 32.30
C TYR A 730 -13.01 22.60 32.60
N THR A 731 -14.28 22.39 32.28
CA THR A 731 -14.94 21.07 32.40
C THR A 731 -14.74 20.22 31.14
N ASN A 732 -14.83 18.90 31.27
CA ASN A 732 -14.78 18.01 30.13
C ASN A 732 -15.85 18.33 29.06
N GLU A 733 -17.01 18.82 29.49
CA GLU A 733 -18.09 19.24 28.58
C GLU A 733 -17.64 20.45 27.74
N GLN A 734 -17.05 21.48 28.38
CA GLN A 734 -16.51 22.66 27.69
C GLN A 734 -15.37 22.29 26.73
N ILE A 735 -14.51 21.35 27.13
CA ILE A 735 -13.41 20.85 26.29
C ILE A 735 -13.98 20.12 25.07
N ASN A 736 -14.99 19.27 25.24
CA ASN A 736 -15.61 18.52 24.14
C ASN A 736 -16.38 19.46 23.18
N GLU A 737 -17.14 20.41 23.69
CA GLU A 737 -17.85 21.40 22.85
C GLU A 737 -16.86 22.27 22.04
N ALA A 738 -15.75 22.68 22.65
CA ALA A 738 -14.71 23.41 21.95
C ALA A 738 -13.97 22.54 20.92
N ASN A 739 -13.74 21.27 21.23
CA ASN A 739 -13.20 20.30 20.26
C ASN A 739 -14.09 20.15 19.04
N ASP A 740 -15.39 19.92 19.24
CA ASP A 740 -16.35 19.78 18.17
C ASP A 740 -16.42 21.03 17.28
N TYR A 741 -16.31 22.21 17.88
CA TYR A 741 -16.34 23.48 17.15
C TYR A 741 -15.03 23.77 16.40
N ILE A 742 -13.87 23.55 17.05
CA ILE A 742 -12.56 23.94 16.50
C ILE A 742 -12.01 22.88 15.55
N PHE A 743 -12.14 21.60 15.92
CA PHE A 743 -11.57 20.46 15.19
C PHE A 743 -12.60 19.65 14.41
N GLY A 744 -13.90 19.93 14.60
CA GLY A 744 -14.99 19.21 13.95
C GLY A 744 -15.27 17.85 14.58
N ARG A 745 -16.37 17.26 14.18
CA ARG A 745 -16.78 15.91 14.61
C ARG A 745 -16.20 14.79 13.79
N LEU A 746 -15.53 15.12 12.70
CA LEU A 746 -14.88 14.20 11.75
C LEU A 746 -15.86 13.21 11.09
N THR A 747 -17.16 13.44 11.22
CA THR A 747 -18.26 12.70 10.58
C THR A 747 -19.29 13.66 10.05
N ILE A 748 -19.99 13.26 8.98
CA ILE A 748 -21.12 14.03 8.43
C ILE A 748 -22.45 13.64 9.09
N GLU A 749 -22.48 12.52 9.82
CA GLU A 749 -23.66 12.06 10.52
C GLU A 749 -24.05 13.05 11.63
N GLY A 750 -25.29 13.49 11.60
CA GLY A 750 -25.81 14.51 12.53
C GLY A 750 -25.42 15.95 12.18
N ALA A 751 -24.80 16.20 11.03
CA ALA A 751 -24.55 17.56 10.55
C ALA A 751 -25.87 18.33 10.30
N PRO A 752 -25.89 19.67 10.51
CA PRO A 752 -27.08 20.45 10.22
C PRO A 752 -27.45 20.31 8.75
N HIS A 753 -28.76 20.40 8.45
CA HIS A 753 -29.33 20.38 7.11
C HIS A 753 -29.20 19.08 6.32
N ILE A 754 -28.25 18.17 6.67
CA ILE A 754 -28.03 16.93 5.92
C ILE A 754 -29.27 16.03 5.99
N LYS A 755 -29.70 15.49 4.85
CA LYS A 755 -30.81 14.56 4.77
C LYS A 755 -30.32 13.13 4.92
N ASP A 756 -31.06 12.29 5.63
CA ASP A 756 -30.72 10.88 5.80
C ASP A 756 -30.55 10.13 4.47
N SER A 757 -31.31 10.54 3.43
CA SER A 757 -31.18 9.95 2.08
C SER A 757 -29.84 10.20 1.40
N ASP A 758 -29.14 11.25 1.80
CA ASP A 758 -27.92 11.71 1.14
C ASP A 758 -26.65 11.24 1.87
N LEU A 759 -26.79 10.74 3.11
CA LEU A 759 -25.67 10.27 3.93
C LEU A 759 -24.84 9.19 3.24
N ALA A 760 -25.47 8.27 2.50
CA ALA A 760 -24.79 7.17 1.83
C ALA A 760 -23.73 7.63 0.80
N VAL A 761 -23.86 8.83 0.24
CA VAL A 761 -22.87 9.41 -0.68
C VAL A 761 -21.53 9.69 0.00
N PHE A 762 -21.55 9.91 1.31
CA PHE A 762 -20.40 10.25 2.13
C PHE A 762 -19.89 9.10 2.99
N ASP A 763 -20.45 7.89 2.82
CA ASP A 763 -19.97 6.70 3.53
C ASP A 763 -18.51 6.39 3.14
N CYS A 764 -17.72 6.06 4.13
CA CYS A 764 -16.30 5.73 3.99
C CYS A 764 -16.06 4.24 4.33
N ALA A 765 -14.86 3.75 4.05
CA ALA A 765 -14.47 2.39 4.41
C ALA A 765 -14.51 2.12 5.92
N ASN A 766 -14.31 3.17 6.73
CA ASN A 766 -14.39 3.10 8.19
C ASN A 766 -15.44 4.07 8.74
N LYS A 767 -15.89 3.79 9.95
CA LYS A 767 -16.70 4.73 10.73
C LYS A 767 -15.89 6.03 10.95
N CYS A 768 -16.52 7.17 10.68
CA CYS A 768 -15.89 8.47 10.76
C CYS A 768 -16.13 9.14 12.13
N GLY A 769 -15.11 9.75 12.72
CA GLY A 769 -15.21 10.43 14.01
C GLY A 769 -15.51 9.51 15.19
N LYS A 770 -15.90 10.09 16.32
CA LYS A 770 -16.22 9.33 17.54
C LYS A 770 -17.63 8.73 17.51
N ASP A 771 -18.56 9.43 16.87
CA ASP A 771 -19.99 9.16 16.94
C ASP A 771 -20.57 8.61 15.63
N GLY A 772 -19.75 8.49 14.58
CA GLY A 772 -20.18 7.93 13.30
C GLY A 772 -20.44 6.43 13.40
N GLU A 773 -21.55 5.98 12.86
CA GLU A 773 -21.96 4.58 12.83
C GLU A 773 -21.89 3.98 11.44
N ARG A 774 -21.99 4.82 10.41
CA ARG A 774 -22.05 4.43 9.01
C ARG A 774 -20.66 4.09 8.47
N PHE A 775 -20.61 3.06 7.64
CA PHE A 775 -19.42 2.67 6.88
C PHE A 775 -19.85 1.78 5.71
N ILE A 776 -19.02 1.70 4.69
CA ILE A 776 -19.21 0.77 3.57
C ILE A 776 -18.82 -0.61 4.06
N HIS A 777 -19.78 -1.55 4.05
CA HIS A 777 -19.52 -2.92 4.45
C HIS A 777 -18.43 -3.53 3.54
N TYR A 778 -17.45 -4.19 4.12
CA TYR A 778 -16.30 -4.74 3.38
C TYR A 778 -16.68 -5.66 2.21
N MET A 779 -17.84 -6.33 2.29
CA MET A 779 -18.37 -7.16 1.20
C MET A 779 -18.99 -6.35 0.05
N LEU A 780 -19.13 -5.04 0.19
CA LEU A 780 -19.70 -4.13 -0.82
C LEU A 780 -18.62 -3.27 -1.50
N SER A 781 -17.36 -3.44 -1.14
CA SER A 781 -16.25 -2.81 -1.84
C SER A 781 -16.17 -3.30 -3.29
N LEU A 782 -15.86 -2.39 -4.23
CA LEU A 782 -15.68 -2.74 -5.64
C LEU A 782 -14.58 -3.78 -5.88
N ILE A 783 -13.66 -3.95 -4.94
CA ILE A 783 -12.63 -5.00 -4.98
C ILE A 783 -13.26 -6.40 -4.88
N HIS A 784 -14.40 -6.52 -4.25
CA HIS A 784 -15.10 -7.79 -4.04
C HIS A 784 -16.20 -8.06 -5.08
N ILE A 785 -16.39 -7.15 -6.03
CA ILE A 785 -17.28 -7.30 -7.16
C ILE A 785 -16.51 -7.80 -8.38
#